data_dea5ae41a5ff83ffac39321f2dba7cbd
#
_entry.id   dea5ae41a5ff83ffac39321f2dba7cbd
#
_cell.length_a   1.000
_cell.length_b   1.000
_cell.length_c   1.000
_cell.angle_alpha   90.00
_cell.angle_beta   90.00
_cell.angle_gamma   90.00
#
_symmetry.space_group_name_H-M   'P 1'
#
loop_
_entity.id
_entity.type
_entity.pdbx_description
1 polymer ?
#
loop_
_entity_poly.entity_id
_entity_poly.type
_entity_poly.pdbx_seq_one_letter_code
_entity_poly.pdbx_strand_id
1 'polypeptide(L)'
;MTDIATAFADEVVTNAYTKIVAVPGIEGPVALITLDNGFDHTKPSSFGPGGLKALDAALDEAFAAHPVAIAITGKPFIFAAGADLKGVPSITNRDQALELGRLGHKVFRRLRESSVPTFAFVNGVALGGGLEVALHSHYRTASESAGALGLPETFLGLVPGWGGTQLLPNLIGPSNAVTVVLENALNQNKTLTPKKALELGVVDAVFGSADFLEQSFAWAAQVLAGEITPTRPEIDRGKGWDDAIARAKAVVEGKTKNNAPGPVKAVELLELARTTDLTDPASLDKGFAAEDEALADLLLADELRAGLYAFDLVNKRAKRPAGAPDKSLARKVTGVGIVGAGLMASQLAMLFVRQLKVPVILTDIDQERIDKGVGYVHGEIDKLQGKGRLSPDAANRLKGLVSGSLDKAAFAKTDFVIEAVFENLDLKKKIFAELEEHVAPETILATNTSSLSITKMAADLKHPERVVGFHFFNPVAVLPLLEVIKGEKTDDATLATAFATAKALKKSAVGSADLPGFVFNRLLIRTLGEVMNAVDEGTPFEVADNAIAELGMPMTPFTLLALVGPAVALHTGETLAEAYPERFHNSPGLEALVEAKKSAVWSYGADGKQVVDPEVAELWKQGDKASTSEEVLDRTRRAFAEEIQIMLDEGVVAAAEDIDLCLILGGGFGFWNGGITPYLDRTGTSEAVNGKRFLAPGVASV
;
A
#
# COMPACT_ATOMS: atom_id res chain seq x y z
N MET A 1 7.46 25.56 -28.31
CA MET A 1 7.46 24.17 -27.80
C MET A 1 8.52 24.08 -26.73
N THR A 2 8.12 23.98 -25.48
CA THR A 2 9.06 23.71 -24.37
C THR A 2 9.45 22.24 -24.49
N ASP A 3 10.74 22.01 -24.79
CA ASP A 3 11.32 20.65 -24.91
C ASP A 3 11.02 19.85 -23.63
N ILE A 4 10.54 18.60 -23.75
CA ILE A 4 10.29 17.70 -22.62
C ILE A 4 11.52 17.56 -21.71
N ALA A 5 12.73 17.70 -22.25
CA ALA A 5 13.97 17.68 -21.49
C ALA A 5 14.03 18.76 -20.40
N THR A 6 13.33 19.90 -20.56
CA THR A 6 13.28 20.94 -19.52
C THR A 6 12.47 20.52 -18.29
N ALA A 7 11.45 19.69 -18.45
CA ALA A 7 10.69 19.12 -17.36
C ALA A 7 11.50 18.09 -16.53
N PHE A 8 12.59 17.56 -17.11
CA PHE A 8 13.45 16.56 -16.50
C PHE A 8 14.88 17.08 -16.28
N ALA A 9 15.04 18.37 -15.97
CA ALA A 9 16.36 19.00 -15.78
C ALA A 9 17.21 18.31 -14.70
N ASP A 10 16.58 17.70 -13.68
CA ASP A 10 17.22 17.00 -12.58
C ASP A 10 17.26 15.46 -12.79
N GLU A 11 17.05 14.98 -14.01
CA GLU A 11 17.08 13.55 -14.32
C GLU A 11 18.44 12.94 -13.97
N VAL A 12 18.42 11.85 -13.20
CA VAL A 12 19.57 10.96 -13.07
C VAL A 12 19.56 10.02 -14.27
N VAL A 13 20.27 10.43 -15.32
CA VAL A 13 20.25 9.73 -16.61
C VAL A 13 20.69 8.29 -16.45
N THR A 14 19.85 7.36 -16.88
CA THR A 14 20.23 5.95 -17.07
C THR A 14 20.98 5.85 -18.40
N ASN A 15 22.31 5.71 -18.32
CA ASN A 15 23.14 5.44 -19.49
C ASN A 15 22.91 4.01 -19.99
N ALA A 16 23.12 3.80 -21.28
CA ALA A 16 23.09 2.50 -21.92
C ALA A 16 24.46 2.26 -22.58
N TYR A 17 25.13 1.21 -22.17
CA TYR A 17 26.49 0.89 -22.66
C TYR A 17 26.44 -0.35 -23.54
N THR A 18 26.83 -0.21 -24.80
CA THR A 18 26.91 -1.30 -25.76
C THR A 18 28.30 -1.97 -25.69
N LYS A 19 28.30 -3.29 -25.60
CA LYS A 19 29.50 -4.10 -25.67
C LYS A 19 29.28 -5.25 -26.65
N ILE A 20 30.17 -5.41 -27.60
CA ILE A 20 30.17 -6.55 -28.50
C ILE A 20 30.89 -7.71 -27.83
N VAL A 21 30.21 -8.84 -27.70
CA VAL A 21 30.72 -10.04 -27.01
C VAL A 21 30.67 -11.26 -27.93
N ALA A 22 31.65 -12.14 -27.78
CA ALA A 22 31.62 -13.48 -28.34
C ALA A 22 31.02 -14.42 -27.31
N VAL A 23 29.98 -15.16 -27.69
CA VAL A 23 29.24 -16.06 -26.80
C VAL A 23 29.48 -17.51 -27.26
N PRO A 24 29.92 -18.42 -26.39
CA PRO A 24 30.05 -19.82 -26.72
C PRO A 24 28.72 -20.40 -27.29
N GLY A 25 28.80 -21.08 -28.43
CA GLY A 25 27.62 -21.63 -29.10
C GLY A 25 26.85 -20.65 -30.00
N ILE A 26 27.29 -19.40 -30.13
CA ILE A 26 26.73 -18.44 -31.08
C ILE A 26 27.77 -18.06 -32.12
N GLU A 27 27.49 -18.36 -33.40
CA GLU A 27 28.35 -17.98 -34.49
C GLU A 27 28.10 -16.52 -34.91
N GLY A 28 28.97 -15.62 -34.48
CA GLY A 28 28.90 -14.18 -34.75
C GLY A 28 28.86 -13.29 -33.51
N PRO A 29 28.91 -11.98 -33.67
CA PRO A 29 28.93 -11.03 -32.58
C PRO A 29 27.53 -10.90 -31.94
N VAL A 30 27.49 -10.81 -30.63
CA VAL A 30 26.27 -10.45 -29.88
C VAL A 30 26.47 -9.07 -29.29
N ALA A 31 25.51 -8.15 -29.45
CA ALA A 31 25.53 -6.87 -28.79
C ALA A 31 24.87 -6.99 -27.40
N LEU A 32 25.61 -6.70 -26.34
CA LEU A 32 25.07 -6.61 -24.97
C LEU A 32 24.93 -5.13 -24.58
N ILE A 33 23.72 -4.69 -24.31
CA ILE A 33 23.41 -3.35 -23.80
C ILE A 33 23.20 -3.45 -22.30
N THR A 34 23.92 -2.63 -21.52
CA THR A 34 23.79 -2.59 -20.06
C THR A 34 23.25 -1.23 -19.63
N LEU A 35 22.12 -1.26 -18.88
CA LEU A 35 21.48 -0.06 -18.32
C LEU A 35 22.09 0.26 -16.94
N ASP A 36 22.69 1.44 -16.80
CA ASP A 36 23.31 1.87 -15.54
C ASP A 36 23.27 3.39 -15.37
N ASN A 37 22.77 3.86 -14.24
CA ASN A 37 22.77 5.29 -13.87
C ASN A 37 23.99 5.71 -13.03
N GLY A 38 25.00 4.86 -12.88
CA GLY A 38 26.24 5.13 -12.14
C GLY A 38 26.13 5.08 -10.62
N PHE A 39 24.96 4.73 -10.07
CA PHE A 39 24.76 4.55 -8.64
C PHE A 39 24.62 3.06 -8.29
N ASP A 40 24.72 2.73 -6.99
CA ASP A 40 24.45 1.38 -6.50
C ASP A 40 22.96 0.98 -6.63
N HIS A 41 22.64 -0.22 -6.16
CA HIS A 41 21.29 -0.78 -6.24
C HIS A 41 20.24 -0.03 -5.39
N THR A 42 20.63 0.84 -4.47
CA THR A 42 19.70 1.64 -3.65
C THR A 42 19.08 2.78 -4.42
N LYS A 43 19.67 3.16 -5.56
CA LYS A 43 19.14 4.13 -6.51
C LYS A 43 18.85 3.43 -7.84
N PRO A 44 17.60 2.97 -8.07
CA PRO A 44 17.25 2.23 -9.28
C PRO A 44 17.44 3.08 -10.54
N SER A 45 17.80 2.41 -11.65
CA SER A 45 17.81 3.02 -12.99
C SER A 45 16.38 3.25 -13.45
N SER A 46 16.05 4.46 -13.87
CA SER A 46 14.74 4.86 -14.42
C SER A 46 14.92 5.60 -15.74
N PHE A 47 13.86 5.71 -16.53
CA PHE A 47 13.88 6.35 -17.84
C PHE A 47 13.18 7.71 -17.78
N GLY A 48 13.94 8.77 -18.00
CA GLY A 48 13.47 10.05 -18.46
C GLY A 48 13.88 10.25 -19.92
N PRO A 49 13.68 11.46 -20.50
CA PRO A 49 14.07 11.75 -21.88
C PRO A 49 15.56 11.52 -22.17
N GLY A 50 16.43 11.79 -21.19
CA GLY A 50 17.87 11.54 -21.29
C GLY A 50 18.20 10.05 -21.35
N GLY A 51 17.60 9.24 -20.45
CA GLY A 51 17.80 7.79 -20.44
C GLY A 51 17.25 7.11 -21.70
N LEU A 52 16.09 7.56 -22.21
CA LEU A 52 15.54 7.05 -23.47
C LEU A 52 16.46 7.38 -24.66
N LYS A 53 16.99 8.61 -24.74
CA LYS A 53 17.97 9.00 -25.77
C LYS A 53 19.27 8.19 -25.67
N ALA A 54 19.75 7.91 -24.46
CA ALA A 54 20.93 7.07 -24.26
C ALA A 54 20.71 5.64 -24.75
N LEU A 55 19.54 5.05 -24.51
CA LEU A 55 19.19 3.73 -25.03
C LEU A 55 19.05 3.74 -26.56
N ASP A 56 18.47 4.81 -27.15
CA ASP A 56 18.35 4.96 -28.60
C ASP A 56 19.72 4.96 -29.27
N ALA A 57 20.68 5.72 -28.71
CA ALA A 57 22.07 5.77 -29.19
C ALA A 57 22.80 4.41 -29.04
N ALA A 58 22.61 3.73 -27.91
CA ALA A 58 23.19 2.40 -27.69
C ALA A 58 22.64 1.34 -28.66
N LEU A 59 21.38 1.46 -29.06
CA LEU A 59 20.79 0.61 -30.11
C LEU A 59 21.40 0.93 -31.48
N ASP A 60 21.71 2.22 -31.80
CA ASP A 60 22.43 2.57 -33.02
C ASP A 60 23.82 1.91 -33.07
N GLU A 61 24.57 1.98 -31.95
CA GLU A 61 25.88 1.31 -31.85
C GLU A 61 25.75 -0.23 -32.00
N ALA A 62 24.72 -0.83 -31.36
CA ALA A 62 24.48 -2.26 -31.46
C ALA A 62 24.19 -2.67 -32.91
N PHE A 63 23.29 -2.00 -33.61
CA PHE A 63 22.95 -2.31 -35.00
C PHE A 63 24.14 -2.08 -35.95
N ALA A 64 24.93 -1.02 -35.74
CA ALA A 64 26.12 -0.73 -36.56
C ALA A 64 27.20 -1.84 -36.49
N ALA A 65 27.20 -2.64 -35.42
CA ALA A 65 28.12 -3.78 -35.27
C ALA A 65 27.65 -5.04 -36.02
N HIS A 66 26.50 -5.00 -36.70
CA HIS A 66 25.89 -6.12 -37.41
C HIS A 66 25.82 -7.41 -36.56
N PRO A 67 25.23 -7.35 -35.35
CA PRO A 67 25.19 -8.51 -34.45
C PRO A 67 24.23 -9.59 -34.98
N VAL A 68 24.44 -10.83 -34.56
CA VAL A 68 23.51 -11.93 -34.81
C VAL A 68 22.38 -11.98 -33.78
N ALA A 69 22.55 -11.29 -32.66
CA ALA A 69 21.55 -11.07 -31.62
C ALA A 69 21.89 -9.84 -30.77
N ILE A 70 20.87 -9.25 -30.15
CA ILE A 70 21.01 -8.14 -29.20
C ILE A 70 20.47 -8.60 -27.85
N ALA A 71 21.24 -8.40 -26.78
CA ALA A 71 20.79 -8.62 -25.41
C ALA A 71 20.79 -7.30 -24.63
N ILE A 72 19.79 -7.12 -23.76
CA ILE A 72 19.71 -5.98 -22.85
C ILE A 72 19.66 -6.48 -21.40
N THR A 73 20.43 -5.88 -20.52
CA THR A 73 20.46 -6.18 -19.08
C THR A 73 20.64 -4.88 -18.28
N GLY A 74 20.55 -4.96 -16.96
CA GLY A 74 20.77 -3.82 -16.08
C GLY A 74 21.99 -3.97 -15.19
N LYS A 75 22.27 -2.95 -14.39
CA LYS A 75 23.29 -3.01 -13.34
C LYS A 75 22.92 -4.06 -12.26
N PRO A 76 23.85 -4.47 -11.37
CA PRO A 76 23.58 -5.49 -10.35
C PRO A 76 22.29 -5.21 -9.56
N PHE A 77 21.41 -6.22 -9.47
CA PHE A 77 20.12 -6.23 -8.77
C PHE A 77 19.01 -5.32 -9.33
N ILE A 78 19.31 -4.50 -10.33
CA ILE A 78 18.33 -3.60 -10.96
C ILE A 78 18.39 -3.78 -12.48
N PHE A 79 17.30 -4.23 -13.08
CA PHE A 79 17.15 -4.18 -14.53
C PHE A 79 16.78 -2.76 -14.97
N ALA A 80 15.56 -2.33 -14.65
CA ALA A 80 15.11 -0.94 -14.74
C ALA A 80 13.81 -0.75 -13.93
N ALA A 81 13.60 0.42 -13.34
CA ALA A 81 12.49 0.70 -12.44
C ALA A 81 11.47 1.72 -13.01
N GLY A 82 11.22 1.65 -14.31
CA GLY A 82 10.18 2.43 -14.96
C GLY A 82 10.58 3.87 -15.30
N ALA A 83 9.57 4.72 -15.48
CA ALA A 83 9.76 6.13 -15.76
C ALA A 83 10.37 6.89 -14.57
N ASP A 84 11.10 7.97 -14.84
CA ASP A 84 11.57 8.89 -13.80
C ASP A 84 10.40 9.73 -13.27
N LEU A 85 9.78 9.26 -12.18
CA LEU A 85 8.63 9.91 -11.56
C LEU A 85 8.93 11.30 -10.98
N LYS A 86 10.22 11.67 -10.81
CA LYS A 86 10.58 12.99 -10.27
C LYS A 86 10.32 14.13 -11.25
N GLY A 87 10.52 13.87 -12.54
CA GLY A 87 10.25 14.86 -13.59
C GLY A 87 8.76 14.99 -13.94
N VAL A 88 7.96 13.99 -13.62
CA VAL A 88 6.53 13.95 -13.97
C VAL A 88 5.73 15.17 -13.48
N PRO A 89 5.88 15.65 -12.22
CA PRO A 89 5.17 16.83 -11.75
C PRO A 89 5.48 18.12 -12.54
N SER A 90 6.62 18.16 -13.25
CA SER A 90 7.04 19.30 -14.06
C SER A 90 6.46 19.29 -15.49
N ILE A 91 5.74 18.23 -15.86
CA ILE A 91 4.96 18.19 -17.11
C ILE A 91 3.72 19.06 -16.91
N THR A 92 3.60 20.12 -17.71
CA THR A 92 2.57 21.15 -17.53
C THR A 92 1.57 21.23 -18.69
N ASN A 93 1.83 20.53 -19.78
CA ASN A 93 0.95 20.55 -20.94
C ASN A 93 0.93 19.21 -21.68
N ARG A 94 -0.13 19.03 -22.49
CA ARG A 94 -0.41 17.79 -23.20
C ARG A 94 0.67 17.43 -24.23
N ASP A 95 1.27 18.41 -24.89
CA ASP A 95 2.30 18.15 -25.90
C ASP A 95 3.54 17.52 -25.27
N GLN A 96 3.98 18.00 -24.10
CA GLN A 96 5.07 17.39 -23.33
C GLN A 96 4.74 15.96 -22.90
N ALA A 97 3.51 15.74 -22.45
CA ALA A 97 3.06 14.41 -22.03
C ALA A 97 3.04 13.42 -23.21
N LEU A 98 2.50 13.83 -24.37
CA LEU A 98 2.53 13.04 -25.60
C LEU A 98 3.96 12.79 -26.11
N GLU A 99 4.85 13.80 -26.00
CA GLU A 99 6.25 13.66 -26.41
C GLU A 99 6.96 12.57 -25.59
N LEU A 100 6.71 12.51 -24.28
CA LEU A 100 7.29 11.47 -23.41
C LEU A 100 6.79 10.07 -23.78
N GLY A 101 5.48 9.90 -23.98
CA GLY A 101 4.89 8.62 -24.40
C GLY A 101 5.48 8.14 -25.71
N ARG A 102 5.42 8.98 -26.74
CA ARG A 102 5.95 8.69 -28.09
C ARG A 102 7.44 8.39 -28.09
N LEU A 103 8.23 9.08 -27.27
CA LEU A 103 9.66 8.82 -27.18
C LEU A 103 9.94 7.42 -26.63
N GLY A 104 9.25 7.00 -25.59
CA GLY A 104 9.39 5.65 -25.03
C GLY A 104 9.02 4.58 -26.05
N HIS A 105 7.85 4.69 -26.70
CA HIS A 105 7.46 3.76 -27.77
C HIS A 105 8.47 3.73 -28.91
N LYS A 106 8.90 4.90 -29.40
CA LYS A 106 9.90 4.99 -30.48
C LYS A 106 11.16 4.22 -30.17
N VAL A 107 11.67 4.32 -28.94
CA VAL A 107 12.93 3.69 -28.56
C VAL A 107 12.76 2.20 -28.26
N PHE A 108 11.75 1.82 -27.48
CA PHE A 108 11.57 0.44 -27.07
C PHE A 108 11.17 -0.48 -28.22
N ARG A 109 10.30 -0.01 -29.15
CA ARG A 109 9.87 -0.82 -30.31
C ARG A 109 11.03 -1.26 -31.20
N ARG A 110 12.17 -0.55 -31.20
CA ARG A 110 13.38 -0.93 -31.96
C ARG A 110 13.90 -2.32 -31.59
N LEU A 111 13.72 -2.75 -30.32
CA LEU A 111 14.04 -4.11 -29.90
C LEU A 111 13.11 -5.14 -30.54
N ARG A 112 11.82 -4.82 -30.63
CA ARG A 112 10.81 -5.71 -31.18
C ARG A 112 10.88 -5.80 -32.70
N GLU A 113 11.14 -4.68 -33.35
CA GLU A 113 11.22 -4.57 -34.82
C GLU A 113 12.61 -4.91 -35.36
N SER A 114 13.50 -5.35 -34.50
CA SER A 114 14.84 -5.78 -34.87
C SER A 114 14.80 -6.94 -35.85
N SER A 115 15.62 -6.86 -36.92
CA SER A 115 15.81 -7.96 -37.88
C SER A 115 16.57 -9.16 -37.30
N VAL A 116 17.20 -8.99 -36.14
CA VAL A 116 17.87 -10.07 -35.40
C VAL A 116 17.15 -10.32 -34.06
N PRO A 117 17.21 -11.54 -33.51
CA PRO A 117 16.62 -11.85 -32.22
C PRO A 117 17.11 -10.95 -31.10
N THR A 118 16.19 -10.50 -30.25
CA THR A 118 16.50 -9.67 -29.09
C THR A 118 16.13 -10.38 -27.79
N PHE A 119 16.95 -10.21 -26.77
CA PHE A 119 16.83 -10.87 -25.47
C PHE A 119 16.87 -9.85 -24.36
N ALA A 120 15.93 -9.93 -23.40
CA ALA A 120 16.02 -9.19 -22.14
C ALA A 120 16.48 -10.15 -21.03
N PHE A 121 17.65 -9.88 -20.46
CA PHE A 121 18.20 -10.61 -19.32
C PHE A 121 17.88 -9.83 -18.04
N VAL A 122 16.74 -10.14 -17.43
CA VAL A 122 16.18 -9.42 -16.28
C VAL A 122 16.94 -9.86 -15.02
N ASN A 123 18.06 -9.22 -14.76
CA ASN A 123 18.99 -9.54 -13.68
C ASN A 123 18.54 -9.01 -12.30
N GLY A 124 17.48 -8.22 -12.22
CA GLY A 124 17.03 -7.57 -11.01
C GLY A 124 15.62 -6.99 -11.11
N VAL A 125 15.34 -5.95 -10.33
CA VAL A 125 14.06 -5.26 -10.33
C VAL A 125 13.70 -4.77 -11.74
N ALA A 126 12.49 -5.12 -12.22
CA ALA A 126 11.92 -4.68 -13.49
C ALA A 126 10.48 -4.22 -13.28
N LEU A 127 10.27 -2.92 -13.16
CA LEU A 127 8.96 -2.32 -12.86
C LEU A 127 8.57 -1.31 -13.92
N GLY A 128 7.27 -1.25 -14.26
CA GLY A 128 6.73 -0.28 -15.19
C GLY A 128 7.48 -0.29 -16.52
N GLY A 129 7.88 0.86 -17.03
CA GLY A 129 8.69 0.98 -18.24
C GLY A 129 9.94 0.10 -18.27
N GLY A 130 10.47 -0.33 -17.12
CA GLY A 130 11.54 -1.31 -17.03
C GLY A 130 11.08 -2.72 -17.42
N LEU A 131 9.87 -3.13 -17.07
CA LEU A 131 9.30 -4.36 -17.59
C LEU A 131 8.86 -4.18 -19.05
N GLU A 132 8.34 -3.01 -19.41
CA GLU A 132 7.90 -2.73 -20.78
C GLU A 132 9.04 -2.83 -21.80
N VAL A 133 10.24 -2.31 -21.50
CA VAL A 133 11.41 -2.51 -22.39
C VAL A 133 11.76 -3.99 -22.54
N ALA A 134 11.60 -4.79 -21.48
CA ALA A 134 11.77 -6.24 -21.59
C ALA A 134 10.69 -6.91 -22.47
N LEU A 135 9.44 -6.44 -22.39
CA LEU A 135 8.32 -6.95 -23.22
C LEU A 135 8.52 -6.66 -24.72
N HIS A 136 9.27 -5.61 -25.06
CA HIS A 136 9.65 -5.33 -26.45
C HIS A 136 10.74 -6.27 -26.99
N SER A 137 11.46 -7.02 -26.14
CA SER A 137 12.39 -8.03 -26.60
C SER A 137 11.65 -9.29 -27.04
N HIS A 138 12.22 -10.03 -28.02
CA HIS A 138 11.63 -11.28 -28.48
C HIS A 138 11.59 -12.34 -27.37
N TYR A 139 12.64 -12.38 -26.54
CA TYR A 139 12.81 -13.38 -25.47
C TYR A 139 13.23 -12.72 -24.15
N ARG A 140 12.88 -13.34 -23.04
CA ARG A 140 13.13 -12.83 -21.68
C ARG A 140 13.59 -13.93 -20.75
N THR A 141 14.69 -13.71 -20.03
CA THR A 141 15.09 -14.55 -18.88
C THR A 141 15.05 -13.71 -17.62
N ALA A 142 14.89 -14.32 -16.46
CA ALA A 142 14.95 -13.63 -15.18
C ALA A 142 15.87 -14.35 -14.18
N SER A 143 16.55 -13.55 -13.36
CA SER A 143 17.32 -14.07 -12.22
C SER A 143 16.37 -14.48 -11.09
N GLU A 144 16.64 -15.59 -10.39
CA GLU A 144 15.93 -15.98 -9.17
C GLU A 144 15.94 -14.90 -8.09
N SER A 145 16.96 -14.03 -8.08
CA SER A 145 17.08 -12.91 -7.14
C SER A 145 16.40 -11.63 -7.60
N ALA A 146 15.76 -11.59 -8.77
CA ALA A 146 15.02 -10.41 -9.20
C ALA A 146 13.89 -10.14 -8.21
N GLY A 147 14.05 -9.08 -7.40
CA GLY A 147 13.22 -8.83 -6.22
C GLY A 147 11.78 -8.45 -6.52
N ALA A 148 11.52 -7.86 -7.70
CA ALA A 148 10.19 -7.41 -8.11
C ALA A 148 10.09 -7.29 -9.62
N LEU A 149 9.04 -7.87 -10.20
CA LEU A 149 8.63 -7.68 -11.59
C LEU A 149 7.16 -7.25 -11.62
N GLY A 150 6.80 -6.26 -12.44
CA GLY A 150 5.39 -5.85 -12.51
C GLY A 150 5.15 -4.56 -13.27
N LEU A 151 3.87 -4.25 -13.45
CA LEU A 151 3.37 -3.01 -14.04
C LEU A 151 2.52 -2.27 -13.00
N PRO A 152 3.14 -1.42 -12.14
CA PRO A 152 2.48 -0.79 -11.02
C PRO A 152 1.75 0.51 -11.36
N GLU A 153 1.67 0.90 -12.63
CA GLU A 153 1.22 2.21 -13.08
C GLU A 153 -0.20 2.53 -12.60
N THR A 154 -1.11 1.57 -12.63
CA THR A 154 -2.50 1.78 -12.21
C THR A 154 -2.65 2.04 -10.70
N PHE A 155 -1.68 1.62 -9.90
CA PHE A 155 -1.59 1.97 -8.48
C PHE A 155 -1.25 3.46 -8.27
N LEU A 156 -0.45 4.03 -9.18
CA LEU A 156 -0.01 5.43 -9.13
C LEU A 156 -0.96 6.40 -9.85
N GLY A 157 -2.02 5.89 -10.50
CA GLY A 157 -2.93 6.72 -11.29
C GLY A 157 -2.55 6.84 -12.76
N LEU A 158 -1.62 6.01 -13.25
CA LEU A 158 -1.20 5.94 -14.64
C LEU A 158 -1.66 4.63 -15.30
N VAL A 159 -1.26 4.41 -16.52
CA VAL A 159 -1.33 3.14 -17.24
C VAL A 159 0.07 2.70 -17.68
N PRO A 160 0.34 1.41 -17.88
CA PRO A 160 1.51 0.97 -18.63
C PRO A 160 1.44 1.55 -20.04
N GLY A 161 2.18 2.60 -20.28
CA GLY A 161 2.01 3.47 -21.44
C GLY A 161 3.17 3.43 -22.45
N TRP A 162 4.06 2.42 -22.32
CA TRP A 162 5.15 2.16 -23.28
C TRP A 162 5.05 0.73 -23.86
N GLY A 163 3.83 0.29 -24.15
CA GLY A 163 3.53 -0.98 -24.79
C GLY A 163 2.93 -2.02 -23.82
N GLY A 164 2.92 -1.78 -22.51
CA GLY A 164 2.53 -2.79 -21.53
C GLY A 164 1.09 -3.24 -21.67
N THR A 165 0.15 -2.36 -22.00
CA THR A 165 -1.26 -2.73 -22.15
C THR A 165 -1.53 -3.44 -23.49
N GLN A 166 -0.68 -3.27 -24.50
CA GLN A 166 -0.84 -3.88 -25.82
C GLN A 166 -0.03 -5.17 -25.98
N LEU A 167 1.23 -5.19 -25.49
CA LEU A 167 2.11 -6.34 -25.64
C LEU A 167 1.77 -7.46 -24.66
N LEU A 168 1.56 -7.12 -23.39
CA LEU A 168 1.40 -8.15 -22.35
C LEU A 168 0.20 -9.06 -22.57
N PRO A 169 -1.04 -8.57 -22.82
CA PRO A 169 -2.19 -9.46 -23.03
C PRO A 169 -2.05 -10.33 -24.29
N ASN A 170 -1.31 -9.86 -25.29
CA ASN A 170 -1.00 -10.60 -26.49
C ASN A 170 0.19 -11.57 -26.34
N LEU A 171 0.93 -11.50 -25.21
CA LEU A 171 2.02 -12.41 -24.87
C LEU A 171 1.56 -13.53 -23.92
N ILE A 172 0.79 -13.19 -22.88
CA ILE A 172 0.46 -14.10 -21.77
C ILE A 172 -1.04 -14.38 -21.62
N GLY A 173 -1.86 -13.85 -22.53
CA GLY A 173 -3.31 -13.89 -22.47
C GLY A 173 -3.94 -12.79 -21.63
N PRO A 174 -5.19 -12.40 -21.94
CA PRO A 174 -5.87 -11.27 -21.30
C PRO A 174 -6.09 -11.49 -19.81
N SER A 175 -6.41 -12.70 -19.38
CA SER A 175 -6.63 -13.04 -17.97
C SER A 175 -5.39 -12.80 -17.10
N ASN A 176 -4.21 -13.24 -17.56
CA ASN A 176 -2.95 -13.01 -16.84
C ASN A 176 -2.54 -11.55 -16.88
N ALA A 177 -2.80 -10.84 -18.00
CA ALA A 177 -2.54 -9.40 -18.10
C ALA A 177 -3.38 -8.58 -17.10
N VAL A 178 -4.67 -8.90 -16.93
CA VAL A 178 -5.53 -8.28 -15.90
C VAL A 178 -4.94 -8.48 -14.50
N THR A 179 -4.42 -9.69 -14.21
CA THR A 179 -3.75 -9.95 -12.93
C THR A 179 -2.53 -9.05 -12.72
N VAL A 180 -1.70 -8.84 -13.75
CA VAL A 180 -0.47 -8.04 -13.62
C VAL A 180 -0.77 -6.54 -13.58
N VAL A 181 -1.61 -6.05 -14.51
CA VAL A 181 -1.86 -4.61 -14.71
C VAL A 181 -2.82 -4.03 -13.67
N LEU A 182 -3.81 -4.81 -13.22
CA LEU A 182 -4.88 -4.31 -12.35
C LEU A 182 -4.89 -4.98 -10.97
N GLU A 183 -5.08 -6.32 -10.89
CA GLU A 183 -5.26 -6.98 -9.60
C GLU A 183 -4.06 -6.81 -8.66
N ASN A 184 -2.86 -7.02 -9.17
CA ASN A 184 -1.63 -6.88 -8.39
C ASN A 184 -1.36 -5.42 -8.02
N ALA A 185 -1.47 -4.51 -8.97
CA ALA A 185 -1.26 -3.09 -8.73
C ALA A 185 -2.26 -2.55 -7.69
N LEU A 186 -3.55 -2.82 -7.85
CA LEU A 186 -4.61 -2.38 -6.92
C LEU A 186 -4.66 -3.20 -5.61
N ASN A 187 -3.80 -4.20 -5.45
CA ASN A 187 -3.62 -4.96 -4.22
C ASN A 187 -2.30 -4.59 -3.51
N GLN A 188 -2.23 -3.35 -3.04
CA GLN A 188 -1.06 -2.79 -2.34
C GLN A 188 0.22 -2.87 -3.16
N ASN A 189 0.13 -2.64 -4.46
CA ASN A 189 1.27 -2.70 -5.38
C ASN A 189 2.05 -4.02 -5.31
N LYS A 190 1.34 -5.13 -5.31
CA LYS A 190 1.93 -6.47 -5.30
C LYS A 190 2.71 -6.70 -6.60
N THR A 191 3.92 -7.22 -6.49
CA THR A 191 4.78 -7.57 -7.62
C THR A 191 4.88 -9.08 -7.81
N LEU A 192 5.36 -9.50 -8.98
CA LEU A 192 5.63 -10.89 -9.28
C LEU A 192 7.01 -11.30 -8.76
N THR A 193 7.11 -12.51 -8.24
CA THR A 193 8.40 -13.21 -8.11
C THR A 193 8.82 -13.76 -9.47
N PRO A 194 10.12 -14.03 -9.72
CA PRO A 194 10.60 -14.64 -10.97
C PRO A 194 9.87 -15.93 -11.30
N LYS A 195 9.65 -16.80 -10.31
CA LYS A 195 8.87 -18.03 -10.47
C LYS A 195 7.45 -17.74 -10.96
N LYS A 196 6.76 -16.75 -10.38
CA LYS A 196 5.39 -16.39 -10.79
C LYS A 196 5.38 -15.74 -12.16
N ALA A 197 6.40 -14.97 -12.52
CA ALA A 197 6.56 -14.40 -13.85
C ALA A 197 6.73 -15.49 -14.92
N LEU A 198 7.48 -16.56 -14.61
CA LEU A 198 7.61 -17.73 -15.46
C LEU A 198 6.28 -18.48 -15.60
N GLU A 199 5.58 -18.76 -14.51
CA GLU A 199 4.29 -19.44 -14.51
C GLU A 199 3.24 -18.68 -15.34
N LEU A 200 3.27 -17.35 -15.35
CA LEU A 200 2.36 -16.53 -16.15
C LEU A 200 2.82 -16.33 -17.60
N GLY A 201 4.07 -16.70 -17.94
CA GLY A 201 4.64 -16.51 -19.27
C GLY A 201 5.21 -15.10 -19.52
N VAL A 202 5.36 -14.27 -18.47
CA VAL A 202 6.01 -12.95 -18.57
C VAL A 202 7.47 -13.10 -18.93
N VAL A 203 8.14 -14.12 -18.41
CA VAL A 203 9.51 -14.52 -18.77
C VAL A 203 9.53 -15.96 -19.28
N ASP A 204 10.52 -16.29 -20.09
CA ASP A 204 10.65 -17.58 -20.77
C ASP A 204 11.47 -18.61 -20.01
N ALA A 205 12.42 -18.10 -19.17
CA ALA A 205 13.25 -18.93 -18.31
C ALA A 205 13.67 -18.16 -17.04
N VAL A 206 14.01 -18.92 -15.99
CA VAL A 206 14.53 -18.38 -14.72
C VAL A 206 15.79 -19.15 -14.37
N PHE A 207 16.85 -18.42 -14.00
CA PHE A 207 18.17 -18.98 -13.70
C PHE A 207 18.70 -18.52 -12.34
N GLY A 208 19.62 -19.31 -11.79
CA GLY A 208 20.33 -18.99 -10.56
C GLY A 208 21.07 -17.66 -10.64
N SER A 209 21.19 -16.99 -9.50
CA SER A 209 21.70 -15.61 -9.47
C SER A 209 23.21 -15.51 -9.66
N ALA A 210 23.95 -16.58 -9.33
CA ALA A 210 25.42 -16.54 -9.28
C ALA A 210 26.04 -16.43 -10.69
N ASP A 211 25.45 -17.10 -11.66
CA ASP A 211 25.90 -17.22 -13.05
C ASP A 211 24.78 -16.89 -14.03
N PHE A 212 23.92 -15.95 -13.64
CA PHE A 212 22.69 -15.59 -14.37
C PHE A 212 22.95 -15.18 -15.83
N LEU A 213 23.96 -14.34 -16.07
CA LEU A 213 24.25 -13.86 -17.42
C LEU A 213 24.79 -14.98 -18.31
N GLU A 214 25.67 -15.82 -17.77
CA GLU A 214 26.24 -16.98 -18.46
C GLU A 214 25.14 -17.98 -18.85
N GLN A 215 24.25 -18.29 -17.93
CA GLN A 215 23.10 -19.19 -18.20
C GLN A 215 22.14 -18.57 -19.21
N SER A 216 21.87 -17.26 -19.14
CA SER A 216 21.04 -16.54 -20.10
C SER A 216 21.63 -16.55 -21.49
N PHE A 217 22.93 -16.37 -21.64
CA PHE A 217 23.62 -16.48 -22.92
C PHE A 217 23.62 -17.91 -23.46
N ALA A 218 23.88 -18.91 -22.61
CA ALA A 218 23.81 -20.33 -23.02
C ALA A 218 22.40 -20.71 -23.50
N TRP A 219 21.37 -20.23 -22.79
CA TRP A 219 19.99 -20.42 -23.22
C TRP A 219 19.68 -19.69 -24.54
N ALA A 220 20.18 -18.45 -24.70
CA ALA A 220 20.03 -17.71 -25.96
C ALA A 220 20.69 -18.45 -27.13
N ALA A 221 21.85 -19.06 -26.93
CA ALA A 221 22.51 -19.89 -27.94
C ALA A 221 21.63 -21.06 -28.39
N GLN A 222 21.01 -21.76 -27.44
CA GLN A 222 20.09 -22.86 -27.73
C GLN A 222 18.82 -22.40 -28.48
N VAL A 223 18.30 -21.21 -28.14
CA VAL A 223 17.16 -20.59 -28.86
C VAL A 223 17.57 -20.25 -30.29
N LEU A 224 18.75 -19.65 -30.51
CA LEU A 224 19.26 -19.29 -31.81
C LEU A 224 19.57 -20.52 -32.68
N ALA A 225 20.04 -21.61 -32.07
CA ALA A 225 20.26 -22.90 -32.73
C ALA A 225 18.94 -23.65 -33.04
N GLY A 226 17.82 -23.18 -32.54
CA GLY A 226 16.52 -23.88 -32.69
C GLY A 226 16.36 -25.09 -31.78
N GLU A 227 17.26 -25.30 -30.81
CA GLU A 227 17.20 -26.42 -29.85
C GLU A 227 16.10 -26.18 -28.79
N ILE A 228 15.82 -24.91 -28.49
CA ILE A 228 14.75 -24.47 -27.58
C ILE A 228 13.79 -23.55 -28.33
N THR A 229 12.51 -23.83 -28.26
CA THR A 229 11.44 -22.94 -28.70
C THR A 229 10.57 -22.62 -27.49
N PRO A 230 10.60 -21.36 -26.99
CA PRO A 230 9.75 -20.97 -25.87
C PRO A 230 8.27 -21.15 -26.18
N THR A 231 7.55 -21.81 -25.28
CA THR A 231 6.11 -22.03 -25.44
C THR A 231 5.36 -20.73 -25.16
N ARG A 232 4.47 -20.36 -26.08
CA ARG A 232 3.56 -19.23 -25.91
C ARG A 232 2.13 -19.76 -25.81
N PRO A 233 1.29 -19.20 -24.91
CA PRO A 233 -0.11 -19.59 -24.86
C PRO A 233 -0.84 -19.20 -26.15
N GLU A 234 -1.79 -19.99 -26.56
CA GLU A 234 -2.77 -19.57 -27.55
C GLU A 234 -3.68 -18.50 -26.95
N ILE A 235 -3.85 -17.39 -27.66
CA ILE A 235 -4.60 -16.24 -27.16
C ILE A 235 -6.07 -16.35 -27.60
N ASP A 236 -6.95 -16.66 -26.65
CA ASP A 236 -8.40 -16.63 -26.88
C ASP A 236 -8.91 -15.21 -26.98
N ARG A 237 -9.09 -14.74 -28.19
CA ARG A 237 -9.64 -13.40 -28.51
C ARG A 237 -11.16 -13.35 -28.47
N GLY A 238 -11.84 -14.49 -28.23
CA GLY A 238 -13.28 -14.61 -28.03
C GLY A 238 -13.71 -14.49 -26.59
N LYS A 239 -14.34 -15.57 -26.10
CA LYS A 239 -14.92 -15.62 -24.75
C LYS A 239 -13.89 -15.41 -23.64
N GLY A 240 -12.68 -15.94 -23.79
CA GLY A 240 -11.61 -15.75 -22.80
C GLY A 240 -11.25 -14.27 -22.60
N TRP A 241 -11.29 -13.47 -23.68
CA TRP A 241 -11.09 -12.02 -23.58
C TRP A 241 -12.27 -11.33 -22.94
N ASP A 242 -13.52 -11.67 -23.32
CA ASP A 242 -14.73 -11.10 -22.71
C ASP A 242 -14.77 -11.35 -21.19
N ASP A 243 -14.48 -12.58 -20.75
CA ASP A 243 -14.43 -12.96 -19.33
C ASP A 243 -13.33 -12.17 -18.58
N ALA A 244 -12.15 -11.96 -19.20
CA ALA A 244 -11.06 -11.20 -18.62
C ALA A 244 -11.42 -9.73 -18.44
N ILE A 245 -12.04 -9.09 -19.45
CA ILE A 245 -12.47 -7.67 -19.35
C ILE A 245 -13.61 -7.51 -18.35
N ALA A 246 -14.57 -8.43 -18.29
CA ALA A 246 -15.61 -8.42 -17.27
C ALA A 246 -15.02 -8.49 -15.86
N ARG A 247 -14.00 -9.35 -15.65
CA ARG A 247 -13.25 -9.43 -14.38
C ARG A 247 -12.48 -8.13 -14.11
N ALA A 248 -11.82 -7.55 -15.10
CA ALA A 248 -11.12 -6.27 -14.96
C ALA A 248 -12.05 -5.15 -14.49
N LYS A 249 -13.22 -5.02 -15.12
CA LYS A 249 -14.27 -4.05 -14.72
C LYS A 249 -14.72 -4.28 -13.28
N ALA A 250 -14.97 -5.53 -12.88
CA ALA A 250 -15.36 -5.88 -11.52
C ALA A 250 -14.27 -5.56 -10.48
N VAL A 251 -12.99 -5.78 -10.82
CA VAL A 251 -11.85 -5.42 -9.96
C VAL A 251 -11.76 -3.91 -9.76
N VAL A 252 -11.83 -3.13 -10.84
CA VAL A 252 -11.76 -1.66 -10.79
C VAL A 252 -12.94 -1.11 -10.01
N GLU A 253 -14.16 -1.56 -10.30
CA GLU A 253 -15.37 -1.19 -9.54
C GLU A 253 -15.23 -1.52 -8.06
N GLY A 254 -14.83 -2.76 -7.74
CA GLY A 254 -14.71 -3.21 -6.34
C GLY A 254 -13.62 -2.47 -5.56
N LYS A 255 -12.54 -2.04 -6.21
CA LYS A 255 -11.39 -1.39 -5.56
C LYS A 255 -11.47 0.13 -5.55
N THR A 256 -12.06 0.74 -6.57
CA THR A 256 -12.00 2.20 -6.77
C THR A 256 -13.36 2.84 -6.93
N LYS A 257 -14.45 2.06 -7.01
CA LYS A 257 -15.78 2.55 -7.35
C LYS A 257 -15.77 3.38 -8.65
N ASN A 258 -14.86 3.04 -9.57
CA ASN A 258 -14.58 3.77 -10.81
C ASN A 258 -14.12 5.23 -10.62
N ASN A 259 -13.71 5.63 -9.41
CA ASN A 259 -13.24 6.98 -9.11
C ASN A 259 -11.76 7.20 -9.46
N ALA A 260 -11.01 6.17 -9.84
CA ALA A 260 -9.62 6.25 -10.23
C ALA A 260 -9.49 6.17 -11.77
N PRO A 261 -9.10 7.25 -12.48
CA PRO A 261 -9.09 7.26 -13.95
C PRO A 261 -8.05 6.32 -14.56
N GLY A 262 -6.88 6.15 -13.95
CA GLY A 262 -5.82 5.25 -14.45
C GLY A 262 -6.28 3.79 -14.63
N PRO A 263 -6.81 3.12 -13.60
CA PRO A 263 -7.39 1.78 -13.72
C PRO A 263 -8.52 1.67 -14.75
N VAL A 264 -9.40 2.68 -14.85
CA VAL A 264 -10.48 2.70 -15.85
C VAL A 264 -9.90 2.73 -17.26
N LYS A 265 -8.93 3.62 -17.51
CA LYS A 265 -8.22 3.69 -18.80
C LYS A 265 -7.46 2.41 -19.13
N ALA A 266 -6.86 1.76 -18.13
CA ALA A 266 -6.18 0.47 -18.34
C ALA A 266 -7.14 -0.62 -18.83
N VAL A 267 -8.40 -0.65 -18.35
CA VAL A 267 -9.43 -1.59 -18.86
C VAL A 267 -9.74 -1.32 -20.33
N GLU A 268 -9.92 -0.05 -20.71
CA GLU A 268 -10.17 0.36 -22.10
C GLU A 268 -9.03 -0.08 -23.04
N LEU A 269 -7.78 0.14 -22.61
CA LEU A 269 -6.59 -0.23 -23.38
C LEU A 269 -6.40 -1.75 -23.47
N LEU A 270 -6.69 -2.49 -22.41
CA LEU A 270 -6.68 -3.96 -22.45
C LEU A 270 -7.79 -4.52 -23.36
N GLU A 271 -8.94 -3.86 -23.43
CA GLU A 271 -10.01 -4.24 -24.38
C GLU A 271 -9.59 -3.95 -25.82
N LEU A 272 -8.95 -2.79 -26.10
CA LEU A 272 -8.40 -2.45 -27.42
C LEU A 272 -7.35 -3.48 -27.89
N ALA A 273 -6.50 -3.95 -26.99
CA ALA A 273 -5.43 -4.91 -27.28
C ALA A 273 -5.94 -6.24 -27.86
N ARG A 274 -7.23 -6.54 -27.71
CA ARG A 274 -7.89 -7.68 -28.38
C ARG A 274 -7.73 -7.66 -29.88
N THR A 275 -7.71 -6.49 -30.49
CA THR A 275 -7.59 -6.31 -31.95
C THR A 275 -6.18 -5.99 -32.40
N THR A 276 -5.23 -5.85 -31.46
CA THR A 276 -3.83 -5.54 -31.77
C THR A 276 -3.13 -6.81 -32.30
N ASP A 277 -2.63 -6.72 -33.53
CA ASP A 277 -1.75 -7.72 -34.12
C ASP A 277 -0.29 -7.29 -33.91
N LEU A 278 0.44 -8.08 -33.15
CA LEU A 278 1.84 -7.80 -32.80
C LEU A 278 2.80 -7.95 -34.02
N THR A 279 2.34 -8.53 -35.11
CA THR A 279 3.11 -8.72 -36.37
C THR A 279 2.85 -7.64 -37.40
N ASP A 280 1.76 -6.87 -37.22
CA ASP A 280 1.40 -5.75 -38.11
C ASP A 280 1.80 -4.41 -37.48
N PRO A 281 2.81 -3.69 -38.06
CA PRO A 281 3.23 -2.38 -37.56
C PRO A 281 2.10 -1.35 -37.46
N ALA A 282 1.15 -1.35 -38.40
CA ALA A 282 0.03 -0.39 -38.39
C ALA A 282 -0.95 -0.67 -37.25
N SER A 283 -1.15 -1.95 -36.91
CA SER A 283 -1.94 -2.37 -35.76
C SER A 283 -1.29 -1.96 -34.45
N LEU A 284 0.03 -2.16 -34.32
CA LEU A 284 0.82 -1.70 -33.18
C LEU A 284 0.79 -0.18 -33.02
N ASP A 285 0.95 0.57 -34.12
CA ASP A 285 0.89 2.04 -34.12
C ASP A 285 -0.43 2.55 -33.53
N LYS A 286 -1.55 1.89 -33.89
CA LYS A 286 -2.86 2.23 -33.33
C LYS A 286 -2.94 1.98 -31.82
N GLY A 287 -2.43 0.83 -31.36
CA GLY A 287 -2.39 0.46 -29.96
C GLY A 287 -1.52 1.43 -29.13
N PHE A 288 -0.32 1.71 -29.62
CA PHE A 288 0.63 2.63 -28.95
C PHE A 288 0.13 4.08 -28.96
N ALA A 289 -0.51 4.53 -30.05
CA ALA A 289 -1.14 5.85 -30.04
C ALA A 289 -2.25 5.97 -29.01
N ALA A 290 -3.03 4.91 -28.76
CA ALA A 290 -4.04 4.91 -27.70
C ALA A 290 -3.41 4.96 -26.28
N GLU A 291 -2.28 4.27 -26.08
CA GLU A 291 -1.52 4.39 -24.82
C GLU A 291 -0.96 5.82 -24.66
N ASP A 292 -0.39 6.43 -25.70
CA ASP A 292 0.13 7.83 -25.67
C ASP A 292 -0.95 8.82 -25.28
N GLU A 293 -2.16 8.72 -25.86
CA GLU A 293 -3.27 9.60 -25.55
C GLU A 293 -3.75 9.41 -24.10
N ALA A 294 -3.90 8.15 -23.63
CA ALA A 294 -4.28 7.85 -22.28
C ALA A 294 -3.22 8.34 -21.27
N LEU A 295 -1.95 8.12 -21.57
CA LEU A 295 -0.84 8.59 -20.75
C LEU A 295 -0.82 10.13 -20.67
N ALA A 296 -1.05 10.84 -21.80
CA ALA A 296 -1.08 12.28 -21.83
C ALA A 296 -2.21 12.89 -20.99
N ASP A 297 -3.40 12.25 -20.98
CA ASP A 297 -4.51 12.66 -20.11
C ASP A 297 -4.16 12.45 -18.64
N LEU A 298 -3.62 11.28 -18.30
CA LEU A 298 -3.33 10.89 -16.92
C LEU A 298 -2.13 11.64 -16.31
N LEU A 299 -1.10 11.98 -17.12
CA LEU A 299 0.05 12.76 -16.65
C LEU A 299 -0.32 14.18 -16.19
N LEU A 300 -1.43 14.70 -16.66
CA LEU A 300 -1.95 16.02 -16.26
C LEU A 300 -3.04 15.94 -15.18
N ALA A 301 -3.50 14.74 -14.86
CA ALA A 301 -4.57 14.55 -13.88
C ALA A 301 -4.08 14.77 -12.45
N ASP A 302 -4.94 15.33 -11.60
CA ASP A 302 -4.66 15.51 -10.18
C ASP A 302 -4.48 14.18 -9.45
N GLU A 303 -5.14 13.12 -9.90
CA GLU A 303 -5.04 11.78 -9.30
C GLU A 303 -3.62 11.21 -9.39
N LEU A 304 -2.86 11.54 -10.44
CA LEU A 304 -1.45 11.17 -10.52
C LEU A 304 -0.62 11.88 -9.44
N ARG A 305 -0.81 13.21 -9.30
CA ARG A 305 -0.10 14.00 -8.28
C ARG A 305 -0.44 13.52 -6.89
N ALA A 306 -1.72 13.25 -6.64
CA ALA A 306 -2.22 12.66 -5.42
C ALA A 306 -1.61 11.26 -5.17
N GLY A 307 -1.56 10.41 -6.20
CA GLY A 307 -0.93 9.08 -6.12
C GLY A 307 0.57 9.14 -5.83
N LEU A 308 1.31 10.05 -6.46
CA LEU A 308 2.73 10.27 -6.19
C LEU A 308 2.96 10.80 -4.77
N TYR A 309 2.13 11.72 -4.29
CA TYR A 309 2.15 12.20 -2.93
C TYR A 309 1.91 11.05 -1.92
N ALA A 310 0.86 10.24 -2.13
CA ALA A 310 0.60 9.06 -1.30
C ALA A 310 1.77 8.07 -1.31
N PHE A 311 2.37 7.86 -2.48
CA PHE A 311 3.56 7.00 -2.62
C PHE A 311 4.74 7.52 -1.80
N ASP A 312 4.98 8.82 -1.81
CA ASP A 312 6.03 9.47 -1.01
C ASP A 312 5.73 9.39 0.49
N LEU A 313 4.47 9.58 0.90
CA LEU A 313 4.06 9.38 2.29
C LEU A 313 4.45 7.99 2.80
N VAL A 314 4.06 6.95 2.09
CA VAL A 314 4.31 5.56 2.52
C VAL A 314 5.79 5.18 2.41
N ASN A 315 6.51 5.67 1.39
CA ASN A 315 7.90 5.27 1.15
C ASN A 315 8.95 6.16 1.84
N LYS A 316 8.63 7.41 2.12
CA LYS A 316 9.56 8.37 2.75
C LYS A 316 9.09 8.78 4.15
N ARG A 317 7.88 9.34 4.30
CA ARG A 317 7.34 9.84 5.57
C ARG A 317 7.21 8.73 6.60
N ALA A 318 6.57 7.61 6.25
CA ALA A 318 6.39 6.46 7.15
C ALA A 318 7.71 5.84 7.64
N LYS A 319 8.81 6.00 6.88
CA LYS A 319 10.13 5.50 7.26
C LYS A 319 10.92 6.47 8.16
N ARG A 320 10.47 7.73 8.23
CA ARG A 320 11.02 8.80 9.07
C ARG A 320 9.88 9.56 9.70
N PRO A 321 9.20 8.98 10.72
CA PRO A 321 8.06 9.62 11.37
C PRO A 321 8.44 10.99 11.90
N ALA A 322 7.54 11.97 11.74
CA ALA A 322 7.74 13.28 12.31
C ALA A 322 7.73 13.23 13.84
N GLY A 323 8.54 14.05 14.47
CA GLY A 323 8.65 14.10 15.92
C GLY A 323 9.34 12.89 16.56
N ALA A 324 9.80 11.90 15.77
CA ALA A 324 10.58 10.80 16.30
C ALA A 324 11.96 11.32 16.80
N PRO A 325 12.35 11.00 18.05
CA PRO A 325 13.67 11.36 18.59
C PRO A 325 14.82 10.68 17.85
N ASP A 326 16.06 11.06 18.19
CA ASP A 326 17.24 10.42 17.62
C ASP A 326 17.20 8.90 17.86
N LYS A 327 17.34 8.14 16.79
CA LYS A 327 17.33 6.66 16.81
C LYS A 327 18.43 6.05 17.68
N SER A 328 19.50 6.77 17.99
CA SER A 328 20.58 6.31 18.89
C SER A 328 20.11 6.16 20.34
N LEU A 329 19.00 6.81 20.71
CA LEU A 329 18.38 6.68 22.03
C LEU A 329 17.56 5.39 22.19
N ALA A 330 17.26 4.71 21.08
CA ALA A 330 16.44 3.51 21.11
C ALA A 330 17.14 2.35 21.81
N ARG A 331 16.45 1.74 22.76
CA ARG A 331 16.89 0.54 23.49
C ARG A 331 16.47 -0.70 22.70
N LYS A 332 17.30 -1.75 22.79
CA LYS A 332 17.00 -3.02 22.13
C LYS A 332 15.95 -3.78 22.94
N VAL A 333 14.91 -4.25 22.26
CA VAL A 333 13.90 -5.13 22.85
C VAL A 333 14.33 -6.58 22.68
N THR A 334 14.52 -7.31 23.80
CA THR A 334 14.98 -8.70 23.84
C THR A 334 13.96 -9.64 24.49
N GLY A 335 12.94 -9.09 25.14
CA GLY A 335 11.82 -9.85 25.73
C GLY A 335 10.59 -8.96 25.82
N VAL A 336 9.40 -9.55 25.59
CA VAL A 336 8.13 -8.83 25.54
C VAL A 336 7.14 -9.47 26.51
N GLY A 337 6.48 -8.62 27.31
CA GLY A 337 5.33 -8.97 28.14
C GLY A 337 4.03 -8.46 27.49
N ILE A 338 2.97 -9.24 27.54
CA ILE A 338 1.65 -8.82 27.06
C ILE A 338 0.62 -9.08 28.16
N VAL A 339 -0.06 -8.01 28.60
CA VAL A 339 -1.12 -8.09 29.59
C VAL A 339 -2.46 -8.16 28.87
N GLY A 340 -3.16 -9.26 29.09
CA GLY A 340 -4.33 -9.71 28.35
C GLY A 340 -4.00 -10.92 27.48
N ALA A 341 -4.98 -11.80 27.27
CA ALA A 341 -4.91 -12.96 26.38
C ALA A 341 -6.14 -13.04 25.46
N GLY A 342 -6.86 -11.94 25.31
CA GLY A 342 -7.94 -11.78 24.34
C GLY A 342 -7.45 -11.75 22.90
N LEU A 343 -8.37 -11.50 21.95
CA LEU A 343 -8.07 -11.53 20.53
C LEU A 343 -6.92 -10.57 20.13
N MET A 344 -7.00 -9.30 20.58
CA MET A 344 -5.95 -8.32 20.28
C MET A 344 -4.59 -8.72 20.86
N ALA A 345 -4.55 -9.07 22.14
CA ALA A 345 -3.32 -9.51 22.81
C ALA A 345 -2.68 -10.72 22.11
N SER A 346 -3.49 -11.70 21.70
CA SER A 346 -3.02 -12.88 20.96
C SER A 346 -2.47 -12.54 19.57
N GLN A 347 -3.10 -11.60 18.84
CA GLN A 347 -2.59 -11.10 17.55
C GLN A 347 -1.29 -10.32 17.73
N LEU A 348 -1.17 -9.52 18.81
CA LEU A 348 0.07 -8.83 19.17
C LEU A 348 1.18 -9.83 19.47
N ALA A 349 0.91 -10.87 20.30
CA ALA A 349 1.88 -11.91 20.60
C ALA A 349 2.40 -12.59 19.33
N MET A 350 1.50 -12.93 18.40
CA MET A 350 1.87 -13.51 17.10
C MET A 350 2.75 -12.55 16.28
N LEU A 351 2.44 -11.25 16.26
CA LEU A 351 3.24 -10.25 15.55
C LEU A 351 4.63 -10.12 16.18
N PHE A 352 4.72 -9.95 17.49
CA PHE A 352 5.98 -9.75 18.21
C PHE A 352 6.90 -10.98 18.06
N VAL A 353 6.39 -12.19 18.32
CA VAL A 353 7.22 -13.40 18.22
C VAL A 353 7.73 -13.63 16.80
N ARG A 354 6.89 -13.38 15.79
CA ARG A 354 7.24 -13.60 14.39
C ARG A 354 8.29 -12.60 13.87
N GLN A 355 8.15 -11.32 14.25
CA GLN A 355 8.99 -10.26 13.70
C GLN A 355 10.26 -10.06 14.51
N LEU A 356 10.19 -10.03 15.85
CA LEU A 356 11.33 -9.80 16.71
C LEU A 356 12.10 -11.10 17.03
N LYS A 357 11.41 -12.26 17.02
CA LYS A 357 11.98 -13.57 17.37
C LYS A 357 12.59 -13.57 18.78
N VAL A 358 11.91 -12.94 19.73
CA VAL A 358 12.25 -12.86 21.15
C VAL A 358 11.21 -13.58 22.00
N PRO A 359 11.50 -13.94 23.27
CA PRO A 359 10.50 -14.45 24.19
C PRO A 359 9.32 -13.50 24.34
N VAL A 360 8.10 -14.05 24.28
CA VAL A 360 6.84 -13.34 24.48
C VAL A 360 6.04 -14.07 25.59
N ILE A 361 5.70 -13.34 26.62
CA ILE A 361 4.97 -13.88 27.79
C ILE A 361 3.60 -13.20 27.84
N LEU A 362 2.52 -14.00 27.82
CA LEU A 362 1.14 -13.51 28.03
C LEU A 362 0.71 -13.69 29.47
N THR A 363 -0.05 -12.74 30.02
CA THR A 363 -0.77 -12.88 31.29
C THR A 363 -2.23 -12.49 31.13
N ASP A 364 -3.11 -13.10 31.93
CA ASP A 364 -4.53 -12.71 32.05
C ASP A 364 -4.99 -13.03 33.47
N ILE A 365 -6.28 -12.82 33.76
CA ILE A 365 -6.88 -13.04 35.08
C ILE A 365 -7.02 -14.53 35.46
N ASP A 366 -7.03 -15.42 34.46
CA ASP A 366 -7.14 -16.86 34.66
C ASP A 366 -6.30 -17.65 33.63
N GLN A 367 -6.00 -18.93 34.02
CA GLN A 367 -5.15 -19.80 33.19
C GLN A 367 -5.83 -20.23 31.88
N GLU A 368 -7.15 -20.38 31.86
CA GLU A 368 -7.90 -20.79 30.66
C GLU A 368 -7.73 -19.75 29.53
N ARG A 369 -7.83 -18.45 29.86
CA ARG A 369 -7.60 -17.35 28.91
C ARG A 369 -6.18 -17.34 28.40
N ILE A 370 -5.21 -17.52 29.29
CA ILE A 370 -3.78 -17.61 28.93
C ILE A 370 -3.56 -18.76 27.95
N ASP A 371 -4.05 -19.96 28.27
CA ASP A 371 -3.88 -21.15 27.44
C ASP A 371 -4.53 -20.97 26.06
N LYS A 372 -5.71 -20.32 26.01
CA LYS A 372 -6.39 -19.96 24.77
C LYS A 372 -5.58 -18.97 23.94
N GLY A 373 -4.99 -17.95 24.56
CA GLY A 373 -4.14 -16.97 23.88
C GLY A 373 -2.86 -17.59 23.31
N VAL A 374 -2.14 -18.39 24.10
CA VAL A 374 -0.97 -19.15 23.65
C VAL A 374 -1.35 -20.15 22.55
N GLY A 375 -2.48 -20.85 22.70
CA GLY A 375 -3.01 -21.78 21.71
C GLY A 375 -3.34 -21.11 20.39
N TYR A 376 -3.88 -19.88 20.41
CA TYR A 376 -4.12 -19.08 19.21
C TYR A 376 -2.81 -18.84 18.45
N VAL A 377 -1.75 -18.40 19.15
CA VAL A 377 -0.44 -18.12 18.52
C VAL A 377 0.14 -19.37 17.89
N HIS A 378 0.10 -20.49 18.62
CA HIS A 378 0.57 -21.79 18.11
C HIS A 378 -0.21 -22.22 16.86
N GLY A 379 -1.54 -22.07 16.86
CA GLY A 379 -2.41 -22.39 15.73
C GLY A 379 -2.10 -21.53 14.48
N GLU A 380 -1.82 -20.23 14.65
CA GLU A 380 -1.41 -19.37 13.53
C GLU A 380 -0.03 -19.74 12.96
N ILE A 381 0.91 -20.15 13.82
CA ILE A 381 2.23 -20.67 13.39
C ILE A 381 2.03 -21.96 12.59
N ASP A 382 1.15 -22.88 13.05
CA ASP A 382 0.85 -24.12 12.32
C ASP A 382 0.21 -23.87 10.96
N LYS A 383 -0.68 -22.89 10.85
CA LYS A 383 -1.26 -22.47 9.57
C LYS A 383 -0.20 -21.97 8.60
N LEU A 384 0.81 -21.23 9.09
CA LEU A 384 1.91 -20.75 8.25
C LEU A 384 2.82 -21.91 7.79
N GLN A 385 3.07 -22.87 8.67
CA GLN A 385 3.81 -24.08 8.33
C GLN A 385 3.06 -24.93 7.29
N GLY A 386 1.76 -25.17 7.49
CA GLY A 386 0.93 -25.90 6.54
C GLY A 386 0.84 -25.26 5.16
N LYS A 387 0.97 -23.92 5.07
CA LYS A 387 1.06 -23.17 3.81
C LYS A 387 2.49 -23.12 3.22
N GLY A 388 3.46 -23.83 3.79
CA GLY A 388 4.84 -23.83 3.35
C GLY A 388 5.59 -22.49 3.58
N ARG A 389 5.04 -21.59 4.41
CA ARG A 389 5.65 -20.29 4.71
C ARG A 389 6.66 -20.34 5.86
N LEU A 390 6.67 -21.40 6.62
CA LEU A 390 7.62 -21.72 7.68
C LEU A 390 8.07 -23.17 7.55
N SER A 391 9.39 -23.42 7.73
CA SER A 391 9.88 -24.78 7.91
C SER A 391 9.43 -25.34 9.28
N PRO A 392 9.36 -26.68 9.46
CA PRO A 392 9.06 -27.29 10.76
C PRO A 392 9.94 -26.78 11.90
N ASP A 393 11.26 -26.66 11.65
CA ASP A 393 12.21 -26.15 12.65
C ASP A 393 11.97 -24.69 13.01
N ALA A 394 11.63 -23.83 12.02
CA ALA A 394 11.29 -22.44 12.27
C ALA A 394 9.99 -22.31 13.07
N ALA A 395 8.99 -23.11 12.75
CA ALA A 395 7.72 -23.14 13.48
C ALA A 395 7.93 -23.57 14.94
N ASN A 396 8.68 -24.65 15.19
CA ASN A 396 8.98 -25.12 16.55
C ASN A 396 9.77 -24.09 17.37
N ARG A 397 10.74 -23.41 16.76
CA ARG A 397 11.47 -22.31 17.43
C ARG A 397 10.55 -21.17 17.82
N LEU A 398 9.65 -20.74 16.95
CA LEU A 398 8.72 -19.66 17.27
C LEU A 398 7.73 -20.05 18.37
N LYS A 399 7.19 -21.26 18.35
CA LYS A 399 6.32 -21.77 19.41
C LYS A 399 7.02 -21.80 20.76
N GLY A 400 8.29 -22.22 20.81
CA GLY A 400 9.09 -22.24 22.02
C GLY A 400 9.41 -20.87 22.64
N LEU A 401 9.18 -19.78 21.89
CA LEU A 401 9.35 -18.40 22.37
C LEU A 401 8.08 -17.83 23.01
N VAL A 402 6.92 -18.53 22.93
CA VAL A 402 5.65 -18.05 23.46
C VAL A 402 5.30 -18.86 24.72
N SER A 403 5.03 -18.14 25.79
CA SER A 403 4.59 -18.75 27.06
C SER A 403 3.52 -17.90 27.74
N GLY A 404 2.92 -18.44 28.78
CA GLY A 404 1.95 -17.74 29.59
C GLY A 404 2.26 -17.86 31.09
N SER A 405 1.85 -16.88 31.87
CA SER A 405 1.99 -16.88 33.34
C SER A 405 0.88 -16.07 33.99
N LEU A 406 0.33 -16.58 35.09
CA LEU A 406 -0.56 -15.81 35.98
C LEU A 406 0.23 -14.76 36.80
N ASP A 407 1.50 -15.06 37.07
CA ASP A 407 2.36 -14.23 37.89
C ASP A 407 3.07 -13.17 37.01
N LYS A 408 2.83 -11.90 37.27
CA LYS A 408 3.47 -10.76 36.61
C LYS A 408 4.96 -10.65 36.91
N ALA A 409 5.48 -11.32 37.93
CA ALA A 409 6.92 -11.44 38.19
C ALA A 409 7.66 -12.12 37.02
N ALA A 410 6.97 -12.90 36.20
CA ALA A 410 7.51 -13.45 34.95
C ALA A 410 8.00 -12.37 33.95
N PHE A 411 7.53 -11.13 34.10
CA PHE A 411 7.95 -10.00 33.24
C PHE A 411 9.25 -9.33 33.70
N ALA A 412 9.87 -9.74 34.78
CA ALA A 412 11.09 -9.13 35.33
C ALA A 412 12.26 -9.01 34.34
N LYS A 413 12.26 -9.86 33.29
CA LYS A 413 13.31 -9.88 32.23
C LYS A 413 12.80 -9.34 30.89
N THR A 414 11.67 -8.66 30.85
CA THR A 414 11.16 -8.04 29.62
C THR A 414 11.59 -6.59 29.51
N ASP A 415 11.87 -6.14 28.29
CA ASP A 415 12.26 -4.77 28.02
C ASP A 415 11.07 -3.92 27.57
N PHE A 416 10.00 -4.59 27.14
CA PHE A 416 8.79 -3.98 26.58
C PHE A 416 7.56 -4.75 27.07
N VAL A 417 6.66 -4.07 27.78
CA VAL A 417 5.39 -4.63 28.20
C VAL A 417 4.26 -3.83 27.56
N ILE A 418 3.32 -4.51 26.91
CA ILE A 418 2.13 -3.90 26.34
C ILE A 418 0.87 -4.45 26.99
N GLU A 419 -0.01 -3.57 27.49
CA GLU A 419 -1.33 -3.98 27.95
C GLU A 419 -2.37 -3.84 26.80
N ALA A 420 -3.25 -4.83 26.72
CA ALA A 420 -4.35 -4.92 25.77
C ALA A 420 -5.58 -5.53 26.44
N VAL A 421 -5.99 -4.95 27.58
CA VAL A 421 -7.15 -5.32 28.38
C VAL A 421 -8.35 -4.42 28.07
N PHE A 422 -9.44 -4.56 28.82
CA PHE A 422 -10.63 -3.73 28.68
C PHE A 422 -10.31 -2.23 28.79
N GLU A 423 -11.03 -1.42 27.97
CA GLU A 423 -10.86 0.02 27.88
C GLU A 423 -11.46 0.72 29.11
N ASN A 424 -10.72 0.68 30.21
CA ASN A 424 -11.09 1.30 31.49
C ASN A 424 -9.85 1.90 32.15
N LEU A 425 -9.87 3.20 32.40
CA LEU A 425 -8.73 3.97 32.90
C LEU A 425 -8.22 3.45 34.26
N ASP A 426 -9.11 3.20 35.21
CA ASP A 426 -8.72 2.79 36.56
C ASP A 426 -8.10 1.38 36.56
N LEU A 427 -8.64 0.48 35.73
CA LEU A 427 -8.06 -0.86 35.51
C LEU A 427 -6.65 -0.76 34.96
N LYS A 428 -6.43 0.09 33.94
CA LYS A 428 -5.11 0.25 33.29
C LYS A 428 -4.10 0.91 34.25
N LYS A 429 -4.51 1.91 35.05
CA LYS A 429 -3.69 2.50 36.13
C LYS A 429 -3.24 1.44 37.13
N LYS A 430 -4.17 0.60 37.60
CA LYS A 430 -3.87 -0.49 38.54
C LYS A 430 -2.87 -1.48 37.94
N ILE A 431 -3.07 -1.89 36.69
CA ILE A 431 -2.15 -2.81 35.98
C ILE A 431 -0.75 -2.21 35.86
N PHE A 432 -0.62 -0.94 35.48
CA PHE A 432 0.69 -0.30 35.37
C PHE A 432 1.39 -0.15 36.72
N ALA A 433 0.66 0.17 37.79
CA ALA A 433 1.22 0.22 39.14
C ALA A 433 1.74 -1.15 39.59
N GLU A 434 0.99 -2.23 39.33
CA GLU A 434 1.42 -3.59 39.62
C GLU A 434 2.64 -4.01 38.78
N LEU A 435 2.65 -3.67 37.48
CA LEU A 435 3.78 -3.99 36.59
C LEU A 435 5.07 -3.29 37.03
N GLU A 436 4.97 -2.05 37.47
CA GLU A 436 6.11 -1.24 37.92
C GLU A 436 6.87 -1.91 39.08
N GLU A 437 6.21 -2.71 39.89
CA GLU A 437 6.83 -3.45 41.00
C GLU A 437 7.70 -4.64 40.54
N HIS A 438 7.48 -5.13 39.32
CA HIS A 438 8.09 -6.36 38.82
C HIS A 438 9.13 -6.14 37.73
N VAL A 439 9.00 -5.07 36.94
CA VAL A 439 9.88 -4.83 35.79
C VAL A 439 10.99 -3.81 36.12
N ALA A 440 12.08 -3.84 35.35
CA ALA A 440 13.15 -2.87 35.49
C ALA A 440 12.67 -1.42 35.20
N PRO A 441 13.30 -0.38 35.82
CA PRO A 441 12.91 1.01 35.59
C PRO A 441 12.94 1.42 34.10
N GLU A 442 13.83 0.82 33.31
CA GLU A 442 14.00 1.09 31.89
C GLU A 442 13.00 0.35 30.99
N THR A 443 12.25 -0.62 31.52
CA THR A 443 11.24 -1.36 30.74
C THR A 443 10.15 -0.43 30.25
N ILE A 444 9.88 -0.43 28.97
CA ILE A 444 8.78 0.34 28.37
C ILE A 444 7.45 -0.24 28.83
N LEU A 445 6.56 0.61 29.31
CA LEU A 445 5.17 0.30 29.60
C LEU A 445 4.29 0.90 28.52
N ALA A 446 3.83 0.07 27.58
CA ALA A 446 3.01 0.48 26.45
C ALA A 446 1.54 0.13 26.69
N THR A 447 0.62 0.92 26.16
CA THR A 447 -0.81 0.65 26.16
C THR A 447 -1.36 0.62 24.74
N ASN A 448 -2.22 -0.37 24.46
CA ASN A 448 -2.96 -0.44 23.18
C ASN A 448 -4.33 0.26 23.29
N THR A 449 -4.48 1.23 24.20
CA THR A 449 -5.72 2.01 24.31
C THR A 449 -6.05 2.68 22.99
N SER A 450 -7.34 2.82 22.69
CA SER A 450 -7.83 3.49 21.49
C SER A 450 -8.23 4.96 21.72
N SER A 451 -8.39 5.38 22.97
CA SER A 451 -8.93 6.71 23.27
C SER A 451 -8.53 7.29 24.64
N LEU A 452 -8.06 6.45 25.58
CA LEU A 452 -7.78 6.86 26.93
C LEU A 452 -6.42 7.57 27.04
N SER A 453 -6.31 8.59 27.91
CA SER A 453 -5.11 9.39 28.09
C SER A 453 -3.94 8.62 28.69
N ILE A 454 -2.82 8.63 27.99
CA ILE A 454 -1.54 8.06 28.42
C ILE A 454 -1.01 8.79 29.66
N THR A 455 -1.14 10.12 29.67
CA THR A 455 -0.75 11.00 30.77
C THR A 455 -1.47 10.65 32.06
N LYS A 456 -2.81 10.43 31.98
CA LYS A 456 -3.61 10.02 33.15
C LYS A 456 -3.25 8.62 33.63
N MET A 457 -2.93 7.69 32.73
CA MET A 457 -2.50 6.34 33.10
C MET A 457 -1.17 6.34 33.85
N ALA A 458 -0.25 7.22 33.45
CA ALA A 458 1.09 7.30 34.01
C ALA A 458 1.20 8.17 35.27
N ALA A 459 0.15 8.94 35.62
CA ALA A 459 0.22 10.02 36.62
C ALA A 459 0.74 9.58 37.99
N ASP A 460 0.38 8.38 38.45
CA ASP A 460 0.68 7.88 39.79
C ASP A 460 1.90 6.94 39.83
N LEU A 461 2.59 6.73 38.71
CA LEU A 461 3.75 5.85 38.63
C LEU A 461 5.02 6.55 39.14
N LYS A 462 5.97 5.76 39.61
CA LYS A 462 7.32 6.24 40.04
C LYS A 462 8.14 6.64 38.80
N HIS A 463 7.94 5.95 37.68
CA HIS A 463 8.65 6.12 36.42
C HIS A 463 7.65 6.38 35.26
N PRO A 464 6.94 7.52 35.28
CA PRO A 464 5.95 7.84 34.25
C PRO A 464 6.57 8.12 32.87
N GLU A 465 7.88 8.43 32.83
CA GLU A 465 8.63 8.74 31.60
C GLU A 465 8.75 7.55 30.63
N ARG A 466 8.55 6.32 31.12
CA ARG A 466 8.62 5.08 30.32
C ARG A 466 7.27 4.62 29.75
N VAL A 467 6.20 5.39 29.99
CA VAL A 467 4.86 5.06 29.52
C VAL A 467 4.61 5.68 28.15
N VAL A 468 4.06 4.89 27.23
CA VAL A 468 3.79 5.31 25.85
C VAL A 468 2.52 4.65 25.33
N GLY A 469 1.72 5.37 24.53
CA GLY A 469 0.67 4.76 23.74
C GLY A 469 1.26 4.05 22.53
N PHE A 470 0.77 2.85 22.26
CA PHE A 470 1.26 2.00 21.16
C PHE A 470 0.06 1.30 20.52
N HIS A 471 -0.73 2.12 19.79
CA HIS A 471 -2.07 1.79 19.33
C HIS A 471 -2.06 1.07 17.99
N PHE A 472 -2.44 -0.20 18.01
CA PHE A 472 -2.59 -1.05 16.83
C PHE A 472 -4.03 -1.07 16.33
N PHE A 473 -4.19 -1.39 15.05
CA PHE A 473 -5.49 -1.54 14.39
C PHE A 473 -5.78 -3.01 14.08
N ASN A 474 -7.05 -3.39 14.25
CA ASN A 474 -7.51 -4.76 13.96
C ASN A 474 -7.96 -4.88 12.48
N PRO A 475 -7.52 -5.90 11.73
CA PRO A 475 -6.63 -7.01 12.10
C PRO A 475 -5.14 -6.63 12.16
N VAL A 476 -4.46 -6.94 13.26
CA VAL A 476 -3.06 -6.57 13.50
C VAL A 476 -2.11 -7.07 12.41
N ALA A 477 -2.37 -8.22 11.83
CA ALA A 477 -1.53 -8.80 10.78
C ALA A 477 -1.66 -8.08 9.42
N VAL A 478 -2.75 -7.34 9.20
CA VAL A 478 -3.13 -6.75 7.90
C VAL A 478 -2.86 -5.26 7.86
N LEU A 479 -3.34 -4.51 8.86
CA LEU A 479 -3.23 -3.06 8.86
C LEU A 479 -1.81 -2.61 9.22
N PRO A 480 -1.15 -1.83 8.35
CA PRO A 480 0.24 -1.43 8.57
C PRO A 480 0.40 -0.27 9.55
N LEU A 481 -0.66 0.51 9.85
CA LEU A 481 -0.60 1.67 10.73
C LEU A 481 -0.33 1.25 12.19
N LEU A 482 0.44 2.08 12.86
CA LEU A 482 0.62 2.11 14.31
C LEU A 482 0.69 3.57 14.77
N GLU A 483 -0.14 3.98 15.69
CA GLU A 483 0.01 5.29 16.34
C GLU A 483 0.89 5.17 17.58
N VAL A 484 1.89 6.05 17.68
CA VAL A 484 2.78 6.19 18.86
C VAL A 484 2.39 7.45 19.59
N ILE A 485 1.78 7.32 20.77
CA ILE A 485 1.19 8.43 21.50
C ILE A 485 2.14 8.86 22.62
N LYS A 486 2.54 10.14 22.60
CA LYS A 486 3.40 10.76 23.59
C LYS A 486 2.57 11.31 24.73
N GLY A 487 2.64 10.69 25.90
CA GLY A 487 2.15 11.30 27.15
C GLY A 487 3.02 12.47 27.59
N GLU A 488 2.50 13.31 28.47
CA GLU A 488 3.19 14.55 28.94
C GLU A 488 4.61 14.30 29.46
N LYS A 489 4.81 13.20 30.18
CA LYS A 489 6.11 12.84 30.79
C LYS A 489 6.91 11.82 29.99
N THR A 490 6.40 11.29 28.89
CA THR A 490 7.10 10.28 28.07
C THR A 490 8.42 10.84 27.56
N ASP A 491 9.53 10.17 27.90
CA ASP A 491 10.88 10.61 27.52
C ASP A 491 11.26 10.20 26.07
N ASP A 492 12.31 10.84 25.57
CA ASP A 492 12.78 10.62 24.21
C ASP A 492 13.35 9.20 23.99
N ALA A 493 13.92 8.57 25.03
CA ALA A 493 14.42 7.19 24.92
C ALA A 493 13.27 6.18 24.78
N THR A 494 12.18 6.40 25.50
CA THR A 494 10.94 5.63 25.39
C THR A 494 10.33 5.77 24.00
N LEU A 495 10.20 7.02 23.51
CA LEU A 495 9.68 7.27 22.16
C LEU A 495 10.56 6.67 21.06
N ALA A 496 11.90 6.88 21.15
CA ALA A 496 12.82 6.30 20.19
C ALA A 496 12.71 4.76 20.14
N THR A 497 12.58 4.13 21.34
CA THR A 497 12.40 2.67 21.45
C THR A 497 11.06 2.23 20.86
N ALA A 498 9.98 2.97 21.10
CA ALA A 498 8.67 2.67 20.52
C ALA A 498 8.70 2.75 18.99
N PHE A 499 9.24 3.82 18.40
CA PHE A 499 9.41 3.93 16.95
C PHE A 499 10.31 2.85 16.34
N ALA A 500 11.42 2.52 17.01
CA ALA A 500 12.31 1.46 16.57
C ALA A 500 11.62 0.09 16.61
N THR A 501 10.85 -0.18 17.66
CA THR A 501 10.04 -1.40 17.81
C THR A 501 8.97 -1.47 16.72
N ALA A 502 8.22 -0.40 16.46
CA ALA A 502 7.23 -0.35 15.38
C ALA A 502 7.86 -0.71 14.02
N LYS A 503 9.03 -0.14 13.72
CA LYS A 503 9.79 -0.46 12.49
C LYS A 503 10.23 -1.93 12.44
N ALA A 504 10.72 -2.48 13.56
CA ALA A 504 11.10 -3.89 13.65
C ALA A 504 9.90 -4.84 13.47
N LEU A 505 8.72 -4.41 13.92
CA LEU A 505 7.43 -5.09 13.70
C LEU A 505 6.90 -4.93 12.26
N LYS A 506 7.59 -4.19 11.40
CA LYS A 506 7.18 -3.84 10.03
C LYS A 506 5.88 -3.03 10.00
N LYS A 507 5.67 -2.20 11.01
CA LYS A 507 4.59 -1.23 11.07
C LYS A 507 5.08 0.15 10.64
N SER A 508 4.16 0.92 10.07
CA SER A 508 4.36 2.34 9.75
C SER A 508 3.84 3.18 10.91
N ALA A 509 4.74 3.77 11.65
CA ALA A 509 4.38 4.52 12.85
C ALA A 509 4.11 5.99 12.53
N VAL A 510 3.06 6.54 13.14
CA VAL A 510 2.75 7.98 13.16
C VAL A 510 2.75 8.44 14.61
N GLY A 511 3.43 9.55 14.89
CA GLY A 511 3.43 10.18 16.21
C GLY A 511 2.16 10.99 16.44
N SER A 512 1.56 10.87 17.63
CA SER A 512 0.39 11.63 18.05
C SER A 512 0.58 12.19 19.44
N ALA A 513 0.02 13.38 19.71
CA ALA A 513 -0.16 13.86 21.07
C ALA A 513 -1.24 13.05 21.80
N ASP A 514 -1.20 13.11 23.14
CA ASP A 514 -2.13 12.41 24.04
C ASP A 514 -3.45 13.17 24.17
N LEU A 515 -4.25 13.13 23.10
CA LEU A 515 -5.59 13.74 23.04
C LEU A 515 -6.64 12.67 22.69
N PRO A 516 -7.88 12.77 23.20
CA PRO A 516 -8.92 11.77 22.99
C PRO A 516 -9.13 11.37 21.51
N GLY A 517 -9.12 10.06 21.25
CA GLY A 517 -9.32 9.49 19.90
C GLY A 517 -8.09 9.58 18.99
N PHE A 518 -6.98 10.16 19.47
CA PHE A 518 -5.72 10.34 18.75
C PHE A 518 -5.94 10.93 17.34
N VAL A 519 -5.44 10.27 16.27
CA VAL A 519 -5.62 10.75 14.90
C VAL A 519 -6.75 10.00 14.21
N PHE A 520 -6.59 8.69 14.08
CA PHE A 520 -7.47 7.88 13.23
C PHE A 520 -8.90 7.79 13.76
N ASN A 521 -9.07 7.43 15.04
CA ASN A 521 -10.40 7.25 15.61
C ASN A 521 -11.18 8.58 15.71
N ARG A 522 -10.49 9.69 15.97
CA ARG A 522 -11.09 11.01 15.99
C ARG A 522 -11.74 11.34 14.64
N LEU A 523 -11.03 11.12 13.53
CA LEU A 523 -11.56 11.34 12.18
C LEU A 523 -12.60 10.29 11.77
N LEU A 524 -12.41 9.03 12.15
CA LEU A 524 -13.36 7.96 11.86
C LEU A 524 -14.72 8.22 12.52
N ILE A 525 -14.73 8.50 13.81
CA ILE A 525 -15.98 8.76 14.54
C ILE A 525 -16.65 10.06 14.06
N ARG A 526 -15.86 11.07 13.70
CA ARG A 526 -16.42 12.30 13.08
C ARG A 526 -17.14 11.99 11.78
N THR A 527 -16.56 11.13 10.94
CA THR A 527 -17.19 10.69 9.69
C THR A 527 -18.43 9.83 9.90
N LEU A 528 -18.32 8.81 10.75
CA LEU A 528 -19.47 7.95 11.06
C LEU A 528 -20.62 8.75 11.69
N GLY A 529 -20.29 9.73 12.54
CA GLY A 529 -21.27 10.63 13.16
C GLY A 529 -22.11 11.38 12.11
N GLU A 530 -21.48 11.96 11.09
CA GLU A 530 -22.22 12.70 10.05
C GLU A 530 -23.16 11.80 9.23
N VAL A 531 -22.70 10.57 8.92
CA VAL A 531 -23.54 9.59 8.18
C VAL A 531 -24.69 9.08 9.05
N MET A 532 -24.43 8.75 10.33
CA MET A 532 -25.47 8.31 11.26
C MET A 532 -26.48 9.41 11.55
N ASN A 533 -26.03 10.65 11.76
CA ASN A 533 -26.90 11.80 11.96
C ASN A 533 -27.84 12.03 10.76
N ALA A 534 -27.34 11.84 9.54
CA ALA A 534 -28.21 11.95 8.36
C ALA A 534 -29.33 10.90 8.39
N VAL A 535 -29.03 9.67 8.83
CA VAL A 535 -30.05 8.61 9.00
C VAL A 535 -31.00 8.94 10.15
N ASP A 536 -30.49 9.43 11.29
CA ASP A 536 -31.31 9.85 12.44
C ASP A 536 -32.27 10.99 12.04
N GLU A 537 -31.86 11.89 11.15
CA GLU A 537 -32.65 12.98 10.62
C GLU A 537 -33.74 12.54 9.60
N GLY A 538 -33.60 11.36 9.00
CA GLY A 538 -34.59 10.79 8.08
C GLY A 538 -34.06 10.37 6.71
N THR A 539 -32.74 10.46 6.47
CA THR A 539 -32.14 10.00 5.21
C THR A 539 -32.16 8.46 5.14
N PRO A 540 -32.58 7.86 4.01
CA PRO A 540 -32.52 6.42 3.84
C PRO A 540 -31.09 5.87 4.05
N PHE A 541 -30.97 4.70 4.68
CA PHE A 541 -29.68 4.06 4.99
C PHE A 541 -28.78 3.93 3.76
N GLU A 542 -29.32 3.47 2.64
CA GLU A 542 -28.58 3.27 1.39
C GLU A 542 -28.04 4.58 0.83
N VAL A 543 -28.80 5.67 0.97
CA VAL A 543 -28.40 7.00 0.50
C VAL A 543 -27.24 7.51 1.35
N ALA A 544 -27.38 7.46 2.68
CA ALA A 544 -26.35 7.93 3.61
C ALA A 544 -25.07 7.10 3.53
N ASP A 545 -25.19 5.76 3.47
CA ASP A 545 -24.05 4.83 3.45
C ASP A 545 -23.20 4.96 2.18
N ASN A 546 -23.83 5.23 1.04
CA ASN A 546 -23.14 5.38 -0.24
C ASN A 546 -22.69 6.82 -0.54
N ALA A 547 -23.16 7.81 0.21
CA ALA A 547 -22.92 9.23 -0.04
C ALA A 547 -21.42 9.58 -0.09
N ILE A 548 -20.60 8.92 0.76
CA ILE A 548 -19.18 9.23 0.90
C ILE A 548 -18.26 8.30 0.08
N ALA A 549 -18.79 7.55 -0.89
CA ALA A 549 -17.98 6.63 -1.73
C ALA A 549 -16.82 7.34 -2.45
N GLU A 550 -17.01 8.61 -2.81
CA GLU A 550 -16.02 9.48 -3.48
C GLU A 550 -14.76 9.73 -2.62
N LEU A 551 -14.86 9.63 -1.29
CA LEU A 551 -13.71 9.74 -0.40
C LEU A 551 -12.68 8.59 -0.60
N GLY A 552 -13.07 7.51 -1.28
CA GLY A 552 -12.20 6.39 -1.61
C GLY A 552 -11.97 5.42 -0.45
N MET A 553 -12.88 5.36 0.50
CA MET A 553 -12.86 4.35 1.56
C MET A 553 -13.14 2.95 0.98
N PRO A 554 -12.45 1.91 1.46
CA PRO A 554 -12.62 0.55 0.93
C PRO A 554 -13.97 -0.08 1.29
N MET A 555 -14.61 0.43 2.35
CA MET A 555 -15.90 -0.04 2.88
C MET A 555 -16.83 1.16 3.08
N THR A 556 -18.13 0.91 2.94
CA THR A 556 -19.14 1.89 3.32
C THR A 556 -19.19 2.06 4.85
N PRO A 557 -19.64 3.21 5.37
CA PRO A 557 -19.70 3.49 6.81
C PRO A 557 -20.35 2.41 7.65
N PHE A 558 -21.52 1.90 7.26
CA PHE A 558 -22.20 0.86 8.04
C PHE A 558 -21.54 -0.52 7.91
N THR A 559 -20.87 -0.80 6.80
CA THR A 559 -20.01 -2.00 6.68
C THR A 559 -18.80 -1.89 7.61
N LEU A 560 -18.19 -0.71 7.68
CA LEU A 560 -17.08 -0.44 8.59
C LEU A 560 -17.53 -0.48 10.05
N LEU A 561 -18.69 0.08 10.37
CA LEU A 561 -19.30 0.00 11.70
C LEU A 561 -19.49 -1.47 12.17
N ALA A 562 -19.95 -2.34 11.28
CA ALA A 562 -20.09 -3.77 11.57
C ALA A 562 -18.73 -4.44 11.81
N LEU A 563 -17.68 -4.06 11.09
CA LEU A 563 -16.32 -4.58 11.26
C LEU A 563 -15.68 -4.14 12.58
N VAL A 564 -15.83 -2.87 12.94
CA VAL A 564 -15.33 -2.30 14.20
C VAL A 564 -16.11 -2.82 15.39
N GLY A 565 -17.40 -3.03 15.21
CA GLY A 565 -18.37 -3.41 16.22
C GLY A 565 -19.12 -2.18 16.77
N PRO A 566 -20.47 -2.16 16.69
CA PRO A 566 -21.27 -1.01 17.12
C PRO A 566 -21.00 -0.56 18.56
N ALA A 567 -20.82 -1.50 19.49
CA ALA A 567 -20.52 -1.17 20.88
C ALA A 567 -19.16 -0.47 21.07
N VAL A 568 -18.15 -0.85 20.27
CA VAL A 568 -16.84 -0.20 20.30
C VAL A 568 -16.93 1.21 19.71
N ALA A 569 -17.66 1.36 18.61
CA ALA A 569 -17.87 2.67 17.98
C ALA A 569 -18.66 3.62 18.90
N LEU A 570 -19.70 3.13 19.58
CA LEU A 570 -20.49 3.90 20.55
C LEU A 570 -19.59 4.37 21.71
N HIS A 571 -18.85 3.45 22.35
CA HIS A 571 -17.98 3.78 23.48
C HIS A 571 -16.90 4.82 23.11
N THR A 572 -16.32 4.69 21.90
CA THR A 572 -15.35 5.69 21.42
C THR A 572 -16.04 7.03 21.13
N GLY A 573 -17.27 6.99 20.59
CA GLY A 573 -18.12 8.17 20.35
C GLY A 573 -18.45 8.90 21.65
N GLU A 574 -18.86 8.18 22.70
CA GLU A 574 -19.13 8.72 24.03
C GLU A 574 -17.89 9.43 24.63
N THR A 575 -16.72 8.79 24.53
CA THR A 575 -15.45 9.38 24.98
C THR A 575 -15.15 10.70 24.24
N LEU A 576 -15.38 10.73 22.94
CA LEU A 576 -15.16 11.94 22.12
C LEU A 576 -16.24 13.01 22.35
N ALA A 577 -17.51 12.61 22.56
CA ALA A 577 -18.58 13.55 22.88
C ALA A 577 -18.39 14.16 24.27
N GLU A 578 -17.88 13.44 25.24
CA GLU A 578 -17.49 14.00 26.56
C GLU A 578 -16.36 15.02 26.43
N ALA A 579 -15.34 14.70 25.61
CA ALA A 579 -14.18 15.59 25.43
C ALA A 579 -14.48 16.80 24.53
N TYR A 580 -15.34 16.64 23.54
CA TYR A 580 -15.62 17.63 22.48
C TYR A 580 -17.11 17.71 22.17
N PRO A 581 -17.98 18.13 23.12
CA PRO A 581 -19.45 18.05 23.00
C PRO A 581 -20.05 18.90 21.88
N GLU A 582 -19.31 19.90 21.38
CA GLU A 582 -19.78 20.75 20.28
C GLU A 582 -19.61 20.12 18.89
N ARG A 583 -18.79 19.07 18.78
CA ARG A 583 -18.40 18.45 17.50
C ARG A 583 -18.76 16.99 17.37
N PHE A 584 -18.86 16.27 18.49
CA PHE A 584 -19.19 14.86 18.50
C PHE A 584 -20.51 14.63 19.23
N HIS A 585 -21.40 13.91 18.59
CA HIS A 585 -22.72 13.58 19.10
C HIS A 585 -22.94 12.07 19.00
N ASN A 586 -23.60 11.50 19.98
CA ASN A 586 -24.04 10.11 19.90
C ASN A 586 -25.31 10.03 19.04
N SER A 587 -25.34 9.03 18.13
CA SER A 587 -26.51 8.72 17.34
C SER A 587 -27.50 7.91 18.19
N PRO A 588 -28.75 8.35 18.39
CA PRO A 588 -29.78 7.55 19.05
C PRO A 588 -30.00 6.20 18.39
N GLY A 589 -29.86 6.16 17.05
CA GLY A 589 -29.96 4.89 16.31
C GLY A 589 -28.85 3.92 16.64
N LEU A 590 -27.60 4.41 16.81
CA LEU A 590 -26.48 3.57 17.23
C LEU A 590 -26.67 3.05 18.66
N GLU A 591 -27.14 3.89 19.58
CA GLU A 591 -27.47 3.48 20.95
C GLU A 591 -28.50 2.36 20.95
N ALA A 592 -29.62 2.51 20.23
CA ALA A 592 -30.65 1.49 20.08
C ALA A 592 -30.10 0.18 19.46
N LEU A 593 -29.23 0.28 18.48
CA LEU A 593 -28.56 -0.86 17.85
C LEU A 593 -27.75 -1.67 18.88
N VAL A 594 -26.97 -0.97 19.72
CA VAL A 594 -26.12 -1.57 20.76
C VAL A 594 -26.98 -2.18 21.89
N GLU A 595 -28.01 -1.48 22.36
CA GLU A 595 -28.96 -2.00 23.36
C GLU A 595 -29.64 -3.30 22.90
N ALA A 596 -30.02 -3.35 21.62
CA ALA A 596 -30.59 -4.54 20.98
C ALA A 596 -29.56 -5.64 20.68
N LYS A 597 -28.26 -5.43 20.98
CA LYS A 597 -27.15 -6.35 20.70
C LYS A 597 -27.04 -6.73 19.23
N LYS A 598 -27.41 -5.84 18.33
CA LYS A 598 -27.20 -6.02 16.88
C LYS A 598 -25.77 -5.73 16.52
N SER A 599 -25.19 -6.54 15.63
CA SER A 599 -23.80 -6.41 15.19
C SER A 599 -23.63 -5.66 13.87
N ALA A 600 -24.72 -5.42 13.15
CA ALA A 600 -24.69 -4.75 11.83
C ALA A 600 -26.03 -4.09 11.51
N VAL A 601 -25.98 -3.09 10.64
CA VAL A 601 -27.17 -2.47 10.03
C VAL A 601 -27.70 -3.32 8.87
N TRP A 602 -26.78 -3.93 8.13
CA TRP A 602 -27.07 -4.71 6.95
C TRP A 602 -27.28 -6.19 7.24
N SER A 603 -28.23 -6.79 6.53
CA SER A 603 -28.43 -8.23 6.41
C SER A 603 -28.42 -8.65 4.94
N TYR A 604 -28.46 -9.95 4.64
CA TYR A 604 -28.49 -10.46 3.28
C TYR A 604 -29.88 -11.02 2.97
N GLY A 605 -30.52 -10.52 1.93
CA GLY A 605 -31.78 -11.02 1.41
C GLY A 605 -31.65 -12.45 0.81
N ALA A 606 -32.77 -13.06 0.49
CA ALA A 606 -32.82 -14.39 -0.13
C ALA A 606 -32.10 -14.46 -1.51
N ASP A 607 -31.95 -13.34 -2.18
CA ASP A 607 -31.21 -13.17 -3.45
C ASP A 607 -29.72 -12.88 -3.24
N GLY A 608 -29.24 -12.89 -2.00
CA GLY A 608 -27.86 -12.60 -1.63
C GLY A 608 -27.50 -11.12 -1.67
N LYS A 609 -28.44 -10.22 -1.94
CA LYS A 609 -28.19 -8.78 -1.90
C LYS A 609 -28.24 -8.26 -0.47
N GLN A 610 -27.44 -7.23 -0.24
CA GLN A 610 -27.41 -6.50 1.02
C GLN A 610 -28.69 -5.65 1.15
N VAL A 611 -29.37 -5.78 2.27
CA VAL A 611 -30.57 -5.04 2.62
C VAL A 611 -30.48 -4.55 4.05
N VAL A 612 -31.18 -3.49 4.42
CA VAL A 612 -31.28 -3.08 5.82
C VAL A 612 -31.96 -4.21 6.61
N ASP A 613 -31.38 -4.57 7.76
CA ASP A 613 -32.03 -5.54 8.66
C ASP A 613 -33.39 -4.96 9.09
N PRO A 614 -34.52 -5.66 8.84
CA PRO A 614 -35.85 -5.15 9.18
C PRO A 614 -36.01 -4.77 10.66
N GLU A 615 -35.39 -5.53 11.57
CA GLU A 615 -35.43 -5.20 13.00
C GLU A 615 -34.63 -3.92 13.29
N VAL A 616 -33.51 -3.70 12.60
CA VAL A 616 -32.74 -2.47 12.74
C VAL A 616 -33.52 -1.27 12.20
N ALA A 617 -34.22 -1.43 11.07
CA ALA A 617 -35.06 -0.37 10.52
C ALA A 617 -36.18 0.05 11.47
N GLU A 618 -36.73 -0.89 12.27
CA GLU A 618 -37.72 -0.59 13.30
C GLU A 618 -37.12 0.07 14.56
N LEU A 619 -35.91 -0.36 14.95
CA LEU A 619 -35.19 0.15 16.11
C LEU A 619 -34.67 1.59 15.89
N TRP A 620 -34.16 1.84 14.69
CA TRP A 620 -33.54 3.12 14.32
C TRP A 620 -34.63 4.13 13.93
N LYS A 621 -35.11 4.85 14.92
CA LYS A 621 -36.14 5.85 14.72
C LYS A 621 -35.62 7.03 13.89
N GLN A 622 -36.11 7.15 12.69
CA GLN A 622 -35.74 8.23 11.78
C GLN A 622 -36.64 9.45 11.95
N GLY A 623 -36.06 10.64 11.76
CA GLY A 623 -36.77 11.89 11.63
C GLY A 623 -37.48 12.04 10.28
N ASP A 624 -37.85 13.26 9.94
CA ASP A 624 -38.60 13.62 8.72
C ASP A 624 -37.81 14.53 7.74
N LYS A 625 -36.50 14.72 8.01
CA LYS A 625 -35.62 15.57 7.20
C LYS A 625 -34.59 14.71 6.46
N ALA A 626 -34.98 14.21 5.30
CA ALA A 626 -34.02 13.45 4.47
C ALA A 626 -33.09 14.43 3.74
N SER A 627 -31.79 14.06 3.74
CA SER A 627 -30.74 14.70 2.94
C SER A 627 -30.48 13.91 1.65
N THR A 628 -30.04 14.62 0.62
CA THR A 628 -29.50 13.99 -0.60
C THR A 628 -28.08 13.41 -0.34
N SER A 629 -27.61 12.51 -1.21
CA SER A 629 -26.22 12.03 -1.16
C SER A 629 -25.18 13.16 -1.19
N GLU A 630 -25.44 14.20 -2.01
CA GLU A 630 -24.53 15.34 -2.12
C GLU A 630 -24.49 16.17 -0.83
N GLU A 631 -25.62 16.38 -0.17
CA GLU A 631 -25.68 17.08 1.12
C GLU A 631 -24.95 16.30 2.23
N VAL A 632 -25.11 14.98 2.28
CA VAL A 632 -24.39 14.13 3.24
C VAL A 632 -22.89 14.17 2.96
N LEU A 633 -22.46 14.10 1.70
CA LEU A 633 -21.06 14.20 1.30
C LEU A 633 -20.47 15.57 1.68
N ASP A 634 -21.19 16.67 1.41
CA ASP A 634 -20.71 18.03 1.74
C ASP A 634 -20.59 18.22 3.26
N ARG A 635 -21.56 17.75 4.04
CA ARG A 635 -21.47 17.75 5.53
C ARG A 635 -20.23 17.00 6.00
N THR A 636 -20.00 15.83 5.45
CA THR A 636 -18.83 14.99 5.82
C THR A 636 -17.52 15.66 5.44
N ARG A 637 -17.40 16.24 4.23
CA ARG A 637 -16.20 16.98 3.79
C ARG A 637 -15.89 18.16 4.72
N ARG A 638 -16.92 18.94 5.08
CA ARG A 638 -16.78 20.08 6.01
C ARG A 638 -16.35 19.62 7.39
N ALA A 639 -16.95 18.55 7.91
CA ALA A 639 -16.60 17.96 9.19
C ALA A 639 -15.13 17.48 9.23
N PHE A 640 -14.65 16.85 8.14
CA PHE A 640 -13.24 16.50 8.00
C PHE A 640 -12.35 17.74 8.00
N ALA A 641 -12.66 18.74 7.17
CA ALA A 641 -11.83 19.94 7.04
C ALA A 641 -11.71 20.69 8.38
N GLU A 642 -12.83 20.85 9.10
CA GLU A 642 -12.85 21.45 10.42
C GLU A 642 -12.01 20.68 11.44
N GLU A 643 -12.27 19.37 11.57
CA GLU A 643 -11.61 18.53 12.56
C GLU A 643 -10.09 18.42 12.31
N ILE A 644 -9.68 18.28 11.04
CA ILE A 644 -8.26 18.25 10.65
C ILE A 644 -7.57 19.56 11.03
N GLN A 645 -8.19 20.71 10.76
CA GLN A 645 -7.60 22.01 11.13
C GLN A 645 -7.44 22.14 12.63
N ILE A 646 -8.45 21.74 13.41
CA ILE A 646 -8.39 21.74 14.87
C ILE A 646 -7.25 20.83 15.36
N MET A 647 -7.13 19.62 14.81
CA MET A 647 -6.05 18.69 15.17
C MET A 647 -4.65 19.24 14.88
N LEU A 648 -4.49 19.98 13.78
CA LEU A 648 -3.23 20.65 13.44
C LEU A 648 -2.94 21.80 14.41
N ASP A 649 -3.95 22.61 14.75
CA ASP A 649 -3.82 23.74 15.66
C ASP A 649 -3.55 23.29 17.12
N GLU A 650 -4.12 22.17 17.53
CA GLU A 650 -3.87 21.51 18.82
C GLU A 650 -2.52 20.76 18.85
N GLY A 651 -1.85 20.59 17.72
CA GLY A 651 -0.57 19.85 17.64
C GLY A 651 -0.73 18.34 17.87
N VAL A 652 -1.89 17.77 17.53
CA VAL A 652 -2.13 16.31 17.62
C VAL A 652 -1.13 15.57 16.76
N VAL A 653 -0.85 16.09 15.57
CA VAL A 653 0.18 15.64 14.63
C VAL A 653 1.06 16.80 14.19
N ALA A 654 2.21 16.50 13.62
CA ALA A 654 3.16 17.52 13.16
C ALA A 654 2.71 18.23 11.88
N ALA A 655 1.98 17.55 11.00
CA ALA A 655 1.57 18.09 9.70
C ALA A 655 0.39 17.31 9.09
N ALA A 656 -0.23 17.89 8.06
CA ALA A 656 -1.34 17.27 7.32
C ALA A 656 -0.97 15.92 6.69
N GLU A 657 0.28 15.77 6.27
CA GLU A 657 0.85 14.52 5.75
C GLU A 657 0.74 13.34 6.72
N ASP A 658 0.80 13.59 8.02
CA ASP A 658 0.64 12.54 9.03
C ASP A 658 -0.82 12.06 9.12
N ILE A 659 -1.77 12.96 8.92
CA ILE A 659 -3.21 12.65 8.83
C ILE A 659 -3.48 11.78 7.61
N ASP A 660 -3.00 12.20 6.44
CA ASP A 660 -3.16 11.41 5.20
C ASP A 660 -2.54 10.03 5.33
N LEU A 661 -1.34 9.95 5.93
CA LEU A 661 -0.67 8.68 6.17
C LEU A 661 -1.50 7.76 7.10
N CYS A 662 -2.09 8.31 8.17
CA CYS A 662 -2.98 7.56 9.05
C CYS A 662 -4.20 7.01 8.31
N LEU A 663 -4.87 7.83 7.49
CA LEU A 663 -6.07 7.40 6.78
C LEU A 663 -5.77 6.39 5.66
N ILE A 664 -4.66 6.56 4.93
CA ILE A 664 -4.22 5.60 3.91
C ILE A 664 -3.88 4.25 4.55
N LEU A 665 -3.09 4.24 5.62
CA LEU A 665 -2.56 3.01 6.22
C LEU A 665 -3.50 2.34 7.23
N GLY A 666 -4.34 3.11 7.92
CA GLY A 666 -5.30 2.63 8.89
C GLY A 666 -6.70 2.42 8.32
N GLY A 667 -7.16 3.32 7.48
CA GLY A 667 -8.49 3.30 6.88
C GLY A 667 -8.55 2.77 5.45
N GLY A 668 -7.40 2.60 4.78
CA GLY A 668 -7.34 2.16 3.39
C GLY A 668 -7.86 3.20 2.39
N PHE A 669 -7.80 4.49 2.73
CA PHE A 669 -8.18 5.57 1.82
C PHE A 669 -7.43 5.45 0.49
N GLY A 670 -8.12 5.77 -0.61
CA GLY A 670 -7.60 5.54 -1.96
C GLY A 670 -6.34 6.34 -2.27
N PHE A 671 -5.32 5.66 -2.78
CA PHE A 671 -4.08 6.30 -3.24
C PHE A 671 -4.33 7.40 -4.28
N TRP A 672 -5.32 7.21 -5.16
CA TRP A 672 -5.69 8.18 -6.19
C TRP A 672 -6.20 9.52 -5.64
N ASN A 673 -6.67 9.55 -4.40
CA ASN A 673 -7.01 10.79 -3.70
C ASN A 673 -5.83 11.42 -2.96
N GLY A 674 -4.75 10.67 -2.74
CA GLY A 674 -3.60 11.13 -1.96
C GLY A 674 -3.82 11.12 -0.45
N GLY A 675 -4.94 10.59 0.02
CA GLY A 675 -5.47 10.74 1.36
C GLY A 675 -6.65 11.71 1.37
N ILE A 676 -6.95 12.30 2.51
CA ILE A 676 -8.11 13.19 2.67
C ILE A 676 -7.75 14.67 2.40
N THR A 677 -6.57 15.15 2.81
CA THR A 677 -6.25 16.58 2.71
C THR A 677 -6.09 17.06 1.26
N PRO A 678 -5.44 16.29 0.33
CA PRO A 678 -5.43 16.67 -1.08
C PRO A 678 -6.83 16.70 -1.70
N TYR A 679 -7.68 15.76 -1.31
CA TYR A 679 -9.06 15.70 -1.79
C TYR A 679 -9.87 16.94 -1.36
N LEU A 680 -9.77 17.32 -0.07
CA LEU A 680 -10.42 18.52 0.46
C LEU A 680 -9.90 19.82 -0.19
N ASP A 681 -8.60 19.86 -0.52
CA ASP A 681 -8.01 20.98 -1.24
C ASP A 681 -8.52 21.09 -2.68
N ARG A 682 -8.61 19.95 -3.41
CA ARG A 682 -9.14 19.93 -4.78
C ARG A 682 -10.62 20.31 -4.88
N THR A 683 -11.40 19.92 -3.88
CA THR A 683 -12.85 20.27 -3.84
C THR A 683 -13.11 21.70 -3.34
N GLY A 684 -12.07 22.43 -2.95
CA GLY A 684 -12.19 23.77 -2.36
C GLY A 684 -12.76 23.78 -0.94
N THR A 685 -13.00 22.60 -0.35
CA THR A 685 -13.64 22.49 0.96
C THR A 685 -12.73 23.05 2.07
N SER A 686 -11.41 22.79 1.99
CA SER A 686 -10.43 23.31 2.96
C SER A 686 -10.43 24.84 2.99
N GLU A 687 -10.44 25.50 1.83
CA GLU A 687 -10.50 26.96 1.74
C GLU A 687 -11.86 27.51 2.21
N ALA A 688 -12.95 26.84 1.84
CA ALA A 688 -14.30 27.26 2.23
C ALA A 688 -14.53 27.17 3.76
N VAL A 689 -13.93 26.20 4.43
CA VAL A 689 -14.07 25.97 5.90
C VAL A 689 -13.01 26.71 6.69
N ASN A 690 -11.74 26.64 6.28
CA ASN A 690 -10.58 27.06 7.06
C ASN A 690 -9.90 28.33 6.51
N GLY A 691 -10.35 28.86 5.37
CA GLY A 691 -9.74 30.02 4.68
C GLY A 691 -8.38 29.74 4.04
N LYS A 692 -7.91 28.48 4.04
CA LYS A 692 -6.62 28.08 3.47
C LYS A 692 -6.61 26.59 3.07
N ARG A 693 -5.71 26.23 2.18
CA ARG A 693 -5.42 24.84 1.85
C ARG A 693 -4.60 24.16 2.95
N PHE A 694 -4.69 22.84 3.05
CA PHE A 694 -3.85 22.02 3.92
C PHE A 694 -2.44 21.85 3.35
N LEU A 695 -2.34 21.65 2.03
CA LEU A 695 -1.09 21.44 1.32
C LEU A 695 -0.81 22.60 0.37
N ALA A 696 0.47 22.93 0.19
CA ALA A 696 0.88 23.91 -0.79
C ALA A 696 0.49 23.46 -2.22
N PRO A 697 0.12 24.40 -3.12
CA PRO A 697 -0.09 24.09 -4.53
C PRO A 697 1.11 23.37 -5.14
N GLY A 698 0.88 22.38 -5.98
CA GLY A 698 1.92 21.56 -6.61
C GLY A 698 2.41 20.37 -5.79
N VAL A 699 2.00 20.22 -4.52
CA VAL A 699 2.38 19.05 -3.69
C VAL A 699 1.57 17.82 -4.08
N ALA A 700 0.25 17.91 -4.10
CA ALA A 700 -0.65 16.79 -4.42
C ALA A 700 -1.76 17.18 -5.42
N SER A 701 -1.81 18.41 -5.83
CA SER A 701 -2.71 18.94 -6.87
C SER A 701 -2.11 20.21 -7.49
N VAL A 702 -2.61 20.63 -8.62
CA VAL A 702 -2.18 21.87 -9.30
C VAL A 702 -2.53 23.09 -8.45
#